data_32ee89db106ec4f4f4124ccea81a5de0
#
_entry.id   32ee89db106ec4f4f4124ccea81a5de0
#
_cell.length_a   1.000
_cell.length_b   1.000
_cell.length_c   1.000
_cell.angle_alpha   90.00
_cell.angle_beta   90.00
_cell.angle_gamma   90.00
#
_symmetry.space_group_name_H-M   'P 1'
#
loop_
_entity.id
_entity.type
_entity.pdbx_description
1 polymer ?
#
loop_
_entity_poly.entity_id
_entity_poly.type
_entity_poly.pdbx_seq_one_letter_code
_entity_poly.pdbx_strand_id
1 'polypeptide(L)'
;MNQEVPPPHDVCDTSSVPEPSPNVFAGREAELHVLTSALAALDDTGGRTVFIGGDAGIGKSRLIEELTDRARTAGSIVVAGLCTPSEGAGLAYAPIVGAIREASQRLDPSVAQAVLAPARQVLGLDDAPAVAFTDGMAKTRLFETLLRCFAAVAERSRLVLVFEDLHWADSASVEFIDFLARNIAGSPMLLVASYRTDEVGADSALRGMLVELGRHRAVSELALTGLDRDATAQLMAAVLGEQPEWALLEAVHARADGNPFWAEELTAARGSASLPSSLRNIVMLRIEQLSREARHVANVVSVAGGAVDVRILLDATDLDDGQFAAALAAAVERHVLMVDESDHVRFRHQLQSDAVHEALLAIERARLHRQMAVVLQAHASSGLAGPGHAAAELSRHWWEAGDWAEALPPSIEAADEMAAILAMPEACTYYERGITCCERLPDETGRATIDFVDLLLKASEAAFHGGANERSLPWIEDALGRIDPEADPHRAAAAYTALARCVLGEGNPQRALEALRRAEEILPSSPSPALARVIAEEARCLMLSARAVEAEQRCHDALVVARACDSREFEGHALNTLGCCRGEQGDHDAAVALLREALEIAEELRDPDSLARAYGNLTYVLLGAGELAEAAALVLERIDQGEQIVGLRLRTAASNAADALIRLGRWDDADRLLEQMDSMSGCGPSTPPATRALLDIRRGRFEQAASNVAAAERELGDSYLWQELGFVRLVRAELALDQGRPEHAYNEMEQALAEASGTDDTTLRPEMCLLALRALADEHDLARARNRSIDLDKYRRLADALLEQAVLHTPHVGSGEPPARAGGFVAWCRAEVTRLHDPTPTVWSDAADLWDSAREPYYAAYCRLREAETVLAARGDRARAAAAAQAAWETCLELGAAPLQMRVELFATRARIALVAPAPIESDT
;
A
#
# COMPACT_ATOMS: atom_id res chain seq x y z
N MET A 1 -91.33 -38.71 0.18
CA MET A 1 -90.47 -38.64 -1.00
C MET A 1 -89.34 -37.76 -0.63
N ASN A 2 -88.27 -38.35 -0.12
CA ASN A 2 -87.04 -37.69 0.23
C ASN A 2 -86.17 -37.54 -1.03
N GLN A 3 -85.78 -36.33 -1.38
CA GLN A 3 -84.73 -36.08 -2.30
C GLN A 3 -83.43 -35.73 -1.49
N GLU A 4 -82.48 -36.64 -1.56
CA GLU A 4 -81.12 -36.43 -1.04
C GLU A 4 -80.35 -35.40 -1.91
N VAL A 5 -79.80 -34.44 -1.22
CA VAL A 5 -78.87 -33.49 -1.82
C VAL A 5 -77.42 -34.07 -1.72
N PRO A 6 -76.62 -34.13 -2.81
CA PRO A 6 -75.30 -34.65 -2.73
C PRO A 6 -74.37 -33.70 -2.00
N PRO A 7 -73.27 -34.20 -1.38
CA PRO A 7 -72.32 -33.35 -0.62
C PRO A 7 -71.45 -32.50 -1.57
N PRO A 8 -70.90 -31.37 -1.10
CA PRO A 8 -70.06 -30.50 -1.89
C PRO A 8 -68.72 -31.17 -2.17
N HIS A 9 -68.26 -31.00 -3.41
CA HIS A 9 -66.93 -31.45 -3.89
C HIS A 9 -65.81 -30.93 -3.05
N ASP A 10 -64.78 -31.80 -2.84
CA ASP A 10 -63.55 -31.63 -2.18
C ASP A 10 -62.86 -30.27 -2.54
N VAL A 11 -62.59 -29.51 -1.50
CA VAL A 11 -61.64 -28.39 -1.54
C VAL A 11 -60.29 -29.01 -1.85
N CYS A 12 -59.70 -28.67 -2.99
CA CYS A 12 -58.31 -28.99 -3.30
C CYS A 12 -57.41 -28.67 -2.12
N ASP A 13 -56.77 -29.70 -1.63
CA ASP A 13 -55.70 -29.66 -0.65
C ASP A 13 -54.48 -28.88 -1.24
N THR A 14 -54.33 -27.63 -0.85
CA THR A 14 -53.23 -26.74 -1.23
C THR A 14 -52.03 -26.85 -0.28
N SER A 15 -51.81 -28.05 0.26
CA SER A 15 -50.68 -28.34 1.11
C SER A 15 -49.72 -29.34 0.46
N SER A 16 -48.90 -28.88 -0.46
CA SER A 16 -47.55 -29.38 -0.71
C SER A 16 -46.85 -28.52 -1.78
N VAL A 17 -46.43 -27.33 -1.40
CA VAL A 17 -45.26 -26.76 -2.07
C VAL A 17 -44.07 -27.57 -1.54
N PRO A 18 -43.34 -28.27 -2.41
CA PRO A 18 -42.16 -29.01 -1.96
C PRO A 18 -41.20 -27.98 -1.30
N GLU A 19 -40.74 -28.30 -0.10
CA GLU A 19 -39.61 -27.57 0.48
C GLU A 19 -38.46 -27.58 -0.54
N PRO A 20 -37.95 -26.42 -0.97
CA PRO A 20 -36.76 -26.41 -1.85
C PRO A 20 -35.61 -27.08 -1.12
N SER A 21 -35.09 -28.16 -1.71
CA SER A 21 -33.91 -28.86 -1.17
C SER A 21 -32.78 -27.87 -0.98
N PRO A 22 -32.25 -27.69 0.25
CA PRO A 22 -31.43 -26.52 0.56
C PRO A 22 -30.02 -26.54 -0.05
N ASN A 23 -29.62 -27.51 -0.86
CA ASN A 23 -28.19 -27.69 -1.15
C ASN A 23 -27.83 -28.28 -2.54
N VAL A 24 -28.36 -27.75 -3.64
CA VAL A 24 -27.85 -28.15 -4.95
C VAL A 24 -26.72 -27.23 -5.42
N PHE A 25 -25.57 -27.82 -5.69
CA PHE A 25 -24.44 -27.19 -6.34
C PHE A 25 -24.47 -27.58 -7.82
N ALA A 26 -24.64 -26.61 -8.71
CA ALA A 26 -24.79 -26.86 -10.13
C ALA A 26 -23.86 -26.02 -10.98
N GLY A 27 -23.18 -26.61 -11.94
CA GLY A 27 -22.50 -25.98 -13.06
C GLY A 27 -21.23 -25.20 -12.70
N ARG A 28 -20.55 -25.53 -11.60
CA ARG A 28 -19.32 -24.87 -11.14
C ARG A 28 -18.17 -25.85 -10.84
N GLU A 29 -18.19 -26.99 -11.48
CA GLU A 29 -17.22 -28.07 -11.25
C GLU A 29 -15.79 -27.65 -11.65
N ALA A 30 -15.64 -26.85 -12.71
CA ALA A 30 -14.35 -26.36 -13.19
C ALA A 30 -13.74 -25.35 -12.21
N GLU A 31 -14.53 -24.39 -11.74
CA GLU A 31 -14.11 -23.40 -10.77
C GLU A 31 -13.80 -24.04 -9.43
N LEU A 32 -14.61 -24.97 -8.98
CA LEU A 32 -14.38 -25.71 -7.75
C LEU A 32 -13.11 -26.59 -7.84
N HIS A 33 -12.83 -27.14 -9.02
CA HIS A 33 -11.59 -27.87 -9.25
C HIS A 33 -10.35 -26.97 -9.12
N VAL A 34 -10.38 -25.75 -9.61
CA VAL A 34 -9.30 -24.77 -9.43
C VAL A 34 -9.05 -24.54 -7.94
N LEU A 35 -10.11 -24.27 -7.16
CA LEU A 35 -10.01 -24.01 -5.71
C LEU A 35 -9.51 -25.23 -4.93
N THR A 36 -10.05 -26.42 -5.22
CA THR A 36 -9.60 -27.67 -4.56
C THR A 36 -8.18 -28.06 -4.95
N SER A 37 -7.75 -27.77 -6.17
CA SER A 37 -6.37 -27.96 -6.60
C SER A 37 -5.40 -27.00 -5.89
N ALA A 38 -5.81 -25.74 -5.70
CA ALA A 38 -5.04 -24.78 -4.91
C ALA A 38 -4.89 -25.23 -3.44
N LEU A 39 -5.97 -25.76 -2.84
CA LEU A 39 -5.94 -26.34 -1.49
C LEU A 39 -5.02 -27.56 -1.39
N ALA A 40 -5.05 -28.46 -2.39
CA ALA A 40 -4.21 -29.66 -2.40
C ALA A 40 -2.72 -29.33 -2.57
N ALA A 41 -2.40 -28.25 -3.29
CA ALA A 41 -1.03 -27.86 -3.57
C ALA A 41 -0.31 -27.15 -2.40
N LEU A 42 -0.99 -26.82 -1.30
CA LEU A 42 -0.42 -26.06 -0.17
C LEU A 42 0.80 -26.74 0.47
N ASP A 43 0.82 -28.08 0.56
CA ASP A 43 1.92 -28.82 1.17
C ASP A 43 3.19 -28.85 0.28
N ASP A 44 3.02 -28.73 -1.03
CA ASP A 44 4.11 -28.84 -2.00
C ASP A 44 4.65 -27.46 -2.42
N THR A 45 3.79 -26.44 -2.50
CA THR A 45 4.10 -25.13 -3.11
C THR A 45 3.96 -23.95 -2.18
N GLY A 46 3.55 -24.19 -0.92
CA GLY A 46 3.26 -23.13 0.05
C GLY A 46 1.92 -22.42 -0.21
N GLY A 47 1.72 -21.28 0.44
CA GLY A 47 0.45 -20.55 0.45
C GLY A 47 0.01 -20.03 -0.92
N ARG A 48 -1.31 -19.93 -1.11
CA ARG A 48 -1.96 -19.49 -2.33
C ARG A 48 -3.08 -18.50 -2.03
N THR A 49 -3.33 -17.61 -2.98
CA THR A 49 -4.45 -16.66 -2.92
C THR A 49 -5.32 -16.80 -4.17
N VAL A 50 -6.64 -16.85 -3.97
CA VAL A 50 -7.61 -16.89 -5.07
C VAL A 50 -8.65 -15.79 -4.85
N PHE A 51 -8.72 -14.83 -5.78
CA PHE A 51 -9.78 -13.83 -5.83
C PHE A 51 -10.91 -14.31 -6.73
N ILE A 52 -12.16 -14.23 -6.24
CA ILE A 52 -13.36 -14.67 -6.97
C ILE A 52 -14.16 -13.42 -7.34
N GLY A 53 -14.08 -13.01 -8.60
CA GLY A 53 -14.82 -11.90 -9.17
C GLY A 53 -16.12 -12.35 -9.84
N GLY A 54 -17.15 -11.50 -9.81
CA GLY A 54 -18.39 -11.71 -10.55
C GLY A 54 -19.56 -10.88 -10.03
N ASP A 55 -20.62 -10.81 -10.80
CA ASP A 55 -21.79 -9.97 -10.52
C ASP A 55 -22.56 -10.41 -9.27
N ALA A 56 -23.43 -9.52 -8.77
CA ALA A 56 -24.31 -9.84 -7.64
C ALA A 56 -25.20 -11.06 -7.95
N GLY A 57 -25.28 -12.02 -7.01
CA GLY A 57 -26.12 -13.22 -7.17
C GLY A 57 -25.56 -14.31 -8.10
N ILE A 58 -24.33 -14.16 -8.65
CA ILE A 58 -23.71 -15.12 -9.61
C ILE A 58 -23.28 -16.45 -8.97
N GLY A 59 -23.34 -16.57 -7.64
CA GLY A 59 -23.02 -17.80 -6.91
C GLY A 59 -21.63 -17.84 -6.27
N LYS A 60 -20.97 -16.70 -6.00
CA LYS A 60 -19.66 -16.63 -5.32
C LYS A 60 -19.67 -17.31 -3.96
N SER A 61 -20.59 -16.89 -3.07
CA SER A 61 -20.72 -17.44 -1.71
C SER A 61 -21.01 -18.94 -1.74
N ARG A 62 -21.85 -19.41 -2.68
CA ARG A 62 -22.15 -20.84 -2.82
C ARG A 62 -20.93 -21.68 -3.22
N LEU A 63 -20.10 -21.16 -4.11
CA LEU A 63 -18.83 -21.80 -4.49
C LEU A 63 -17.87 -21.87 -3.30
N ILE A 64 -17.81 -20.79 -2.49
CA ILE A 64 -16.99 -20.72 -1.28
C ILE A 64 -17.50 -21.72 -0.22
N GLU A 65 -18.81 -21.80 0.01
CA GLU A 65 -19.43 -22.78 0.93
C GLU A 65 -19.04 -24.22 0.54
N GLU A 66 -19.15 -24.59 -0.72
CA GLU A 66 -18.78 -25.94 -1.19
C GLU A 66 -17.28 -26.22 -1.02
N LEU A 67 -16.40 -25.22 -1.27
CA LEU A 67 -14.97 -25.34 -0.98
C LEU A 67 -14.71 -25.54 0.52
N THR A 68 -15.35 -24.73 1.37
CA THR A 68 -15.12 -24.76 2.82
C THR A 68 -15.60 -26.08 3.43
N ASP A 69 -16.71 -26.65 2.96
CA ASP A 69 -17.19 -27.95 3.41
C ASP A 69 -16.24 -29.09 3.01
N ARG A 70 -15.68 -29.03 1.80
CA ARG A 70 -14.63 -29.99 1.38
C ARG A 70 -13.35 -29.81 2.16
N ALA A 71 -12.92 -28.58 2.43
CA ALA A 71 -11.73 -28.28 3.23
C ALA A 71 -11.87 -28.79 4.67
N ARG A 72 -13.04 -28.57 5.30
CA ARG A 72 -13.34 -29.13 6.65
C ARG A 72 -13.33 -30.63 6.66
N THR A 73 -13.94 -31.27 5.66
CA THR A 73 -13.94 -32.74 5.52
C THR A 73 -12.53 -33.28 5.34
N ALA A 74 -11.63 -32.53 4.69
CA ALA A 74 -10.21 -32.88 4.54
C ALA A 74 -9.36 -32.55 5.78
N GLY A 75 -9.96 -32.08 6.89
CA GLY A 75 -9.28 -31.77 8.14
C GLY A 75 -8.61 -30.40 8.18
N SER A 76 -8.90 -29.50 7.24
CA SER A 76 -8.40 -28.12 7.25
C SER A 76 -9.17 -27.26 8.25
N ILE A 77 -8.49 -26.30 8.89
CA ILE A 77 -9.14 -25.23 9.66
C ILE A 77 -9.65 -24.20 8.68
N VAL A 78 -10.96 -23.91 8.71
CA VAL A 78 -11.59 -22.89 7.87
C VAL A 78 -12.06 -21.75 8.76
N VAL A 79 -11.70 -20.54 8.39
CA VAL A 79 -11.99 -19.31 9.14
C VAL A 79 -12.48 -18.26 8.14
N ALA A 80 -13.61 -17.61 8.45
CA ALA A 80 -14.23 -16.63 7.56
C ALA A 80 -14.30 -15.23 8.22
N GLY A 81 -14.09 -14.21 7.43
CA GLY A 81 -14.35 -12.81 7.75
C GLY A 81 -15.30 -12.22 6.74
N LEU A 82 -16.41 -11.67 7.18
CA LEU A 82 -17.44 -11.08 6.32
C LEU A 82 -17.26 -9.57 6.26
N CYS A 83 -17.19 -9.02 5.03
CA CYS A 83 -17.28 -7.58 4.82
C CYS A 83 -18.76 -7.18 4.76
N THR A 84 -19.14 -6.13 5.46
CA THR A 84 -20.53 -5.66 5.50
C THR A 84 -20.63 -4.28 4.88
N PRO A 85 -21.71 -3.99 4.12
CA PRO A 85 -21.91 -2.67 3.55
C PRO A 85 -22.00 -1.63 4.66
N SER A 86 -21.16 -0.61 4.59
CA SER A 86 -21.23 0.55 5.47
C SER A 86 -21.12 1.81 4.61
N GLU A 87 -22.19 2.62 4.58
CA GLU A 87 -22.14 3.91 3.91
C GLU A 87 -21.20 4.84 4.68
N GLY A 88 -19.99 5.01 4.16
CA GLY A 88 -19.06 6.08 4.52
C GLY A 88 -17.97 5.76 5.55
N ALA A 89 -18.18 5.01 6.60
CA ALA A 89 -17.13 4.63 7.56
C ALA A 89 -17.39 3.23 8.09
N GLY A 90 -16.67 2.23 7.55
CA GLY A 90 -16.65 0.86 8.03
C GLY A 90 -15.87 0.73 9.34
N LEU A 91 -16.10 -0.36 10.06
CA LEU A 91 -15.26 -0.80 11.17
C LEU A 91 -13.90 -1.24 10.61
N ALA A 92 -12.82 -0.60 11.06
CA ALA A 92 -11.49 -0.99 10.63
C ALA A 92 -11.19 -2.44 11.01
N TYR A 93 -10.59 -3.18 10.09
CA TYR A 93 -10.25 -4.60 10.24
C TYR A 93 -11.45 -5.51 10.55
N ALA A 94 -12.69 -5.10 10.27
CA ALA A 94 -13.89 -5.90 10.60
C ALA A 94 -13.82 -7.35 10.15
N PRO A 95 -13.50 -7.69 8.89
CA PRO A 95 -13.38 -9.07 8.44
C PRO A 95 -12.23 -9.82 9.13
N ILE A 96 -11.13 -9.14 9.46
CA ILE A 96 -9.99 -9.75 10.15
C ILE A 96 -10.36 -10.09 11.60
N VAL A 97 -11.05 -9.18 12.29
CA VAL A 97 -11.58 -9.41 13.64
C VAL A 97 -12.56 -10.58 13.64
N GLY A 98 -13.46 -10.65 12.64
CA GLY A 98 -14.36 -11.79 12.44
C GLY A 98 -13.60 -13.10 12.30
N ALA A 99 -12.58 -13.14 11.45
CA ALA A 99 -11.74 -14.30 11.24
C ALA A 99 -11.00 -14.76 12.53
N ILE A 100 -10.46 -13.82 13.32
CA ILE A 100 -9.80 -14.14 14.59
C ILE A 100 -10.78 -14.69 15.63
N ARG A 101 -12.00 -14.14 15.70
CA ARG A 101 -13.06 -14.64 16.58
C ARG A 101 -13.45 -16.08 16.20
N GLU A 102 -13.67 -16.34 14.90
CA GLU A 102 -13.99 -17.70 14.44
C GLU A 102 -12.81 -18.66 14.67
N ALA A 103 -11.57 -18.26 14.43
CA ALA A 103 -10.40 -19.06 14.75
C ALA A 103 -10.35 -19.41 16.25
N SER A 104 -10.67 -18.44 17.13
CA SER A 104 -10.71 -18.67 18.57
C SER A 104 -11.77 -19.69 19.01
N GLN A 105 -12.88 -19.78 18.30
CA GLN A 105 -13.95 -20.75 18.57
C GLN A 105 -13.63 -22.16 18.05
N ARG A 106 -12.87 -22.26 16.96
CA ARG A 106 -12.53 -23.52 16.30
C ARG A 106 -11.30 -24.22 16.87
N LEU A 107 -10.43 -23.49 17.54
CA LEU A 107 -9.24 -24.02 18.19
C LEU A 107 -9.56 -24.45 19.62
N ASP A 108 -8.74 -25.40 20.16
CA ASP A 108 -8.75 -25.65 21.59
C ASP A 108 -8.49 -24.36 22.37
N PRO A 109 -9.26 -24.06 23.46
CA PRO A 109 -9.12 -22.79 24.17
C PRO A 109 -7.69 -22.46 24.64
N SER A 110 -6.90 -23.46 25.03
CA SER A 110 -5.51 -23.25 25.45
C SER A 110 -4.60 -22.86 24.25
N VAL A 111 -4.89 -23.45 23.10
CA VAL A 111 -4.19 -23.17 21.83
C VAL A 111 -4.58 -21.81 21.29
N ALA A 112 -5.89 -21.50 21.28
CA ALA A 112 -6.40 -20.20 20.87
C ALA A 112 -5.77 -19.07 21.69
N GLN A 113 -5.71 -19.25 23.02
CA GLN A 113 -5.07 -18.28 23.92
C GLN A 113 -3.58 -18.12 23.64
N ALA A 114 -2.84 -19.21 23.37
CA ALA A 114 -1.40 -19.13 23.11
C ALA A 114 -1.06 -18.50 21.76
N VAL A 115 -1.87 -18.77 20.71
CA VAL A 115 -1.57 -18.40 19.32
C VAL A 115 -2.19 -17.05 18.94
N LEU A 116 -3.43 -16.78 19.37
CA LEU A 116 -4.19 -15.60 18.93
C LEU A 116 -4.18 -14.43 19.93
N ALA A 117 -3.65 -14.61 21.16
CA ALA A 117 -3.59 -13.52 22.14
C ALA A 117 -2.85 -12.27 21.60
N PRO A 118 -1.71 -12.38 20.88
CA PRO A 118 -1.06 -11.19 20.32
C PRO A 118 -1.95 -10.44 19.32
N ALA A 119 -2.67 -11.18 18.45
CA ALA A 119 -3.58 -10.56 17.49
C ALA A 119 -4.76 -9.87 18.18
N ARG A 120 -5.34 -10.49 19.20
CA ARG A 120 -6.43 -9.93 20.00
C ARG A 120 -6.01 -8.66 20.73
N GLN A 121 -4.81 -8.67 21.31
CA GLN A 121 -4.25 -7.51 22.01
C GLN A 121 -4.01 -6.33 21.08
N VAL A 122 -3.39 -6.54 19.91
CA VAL A 122 -3.10 -5.43 18.96
C VAL A 122 -4.36 -4.88 18.29
N LEU A 123 -5.42 -5.67 18.19
CA LEU A 123 -6.73 -5.23 17.68
C LEU A 123 -7.68 -4.72 18.78
N GLY A 124 -7.20 -4.61 20.02
CA GLY A 124 -8.02 -4.10 21.14
C GLY A 124 -9.22 -5.01 21.48
N LEU A 125 -9.13 -6.32 21.23
CA LEU A 125 -10.23 -7.27 21.47
C LEU A 125 -10.26 -7.82 22.90
N ASP A 126 -9.27 -7.52 23.73
CA ASP A 126 -9.17 -7.91 25.15
C ASP A 126 -9.37 -6.68 26.02
N ASP A 127 -9.80 -6.86 27.30
CA ASP A 127 -9.96 -5.79 28.29
C ASP A 127 -8.66 -5.06 28.67
N ALA A 128 -7.51 -5.54 28.19
CA ALA A 128 -6.24 -4.85 28.34
C ALA A 128 -6.16 -3.68 27.35
N PRO A 129 -5.60 -2.51 27.80
CA PRO A 129 -5.42 -1.41 26.88
C PRO A 129 -4.67 -1.89 25.65
N ALA A 130 -5.19 -1.54 24.46
CA ALA A 130 -4.48 -1.79 23.21
C ALA A 130 -3.05 -1.29 23.35
N VAL A 131 -2.07 -2.03 22.85
CA VAL A 131 -0.69 -1.55 22.85
C VAL A 131 -0.69 -0.29 22.00
N ALA A 132 -0.60 0.86 22.65
CA ALA A 132 -0.51 2.14 21.96
C ALA A 132 0.83 2.15 21.19
N PHE A 133 0.75 1.83 19.93
CA PHE A 133 1.86 2.02 19.03
C PHE A 133 1.83 3.49 18.59
N THR A 134 2.72 4.29 19.12
CA THR A 134 2.79 5.73 18.82
C THR A 134 3.72 6.06 17.66
N ASP A 135 4.19 5.05 16.95
CA ASP A 135 5.24 5.15 15.94
C ASP A 135 4.77 4.74 14.53
N GLY A 136 5.42 5.26 13.50
CA GLY A 136 5.07 4.98 12.10
C GLY A 136 5.35 3.54 11.63
N MET A 137 5.84 2.63 12.50
CA MET A 137 5.99 1.19 12.25
C MET A 137 4.86 0.34 12.89
N ALA A 138 3.97 0.98 13.61
CA ALA A 138 2.89 0.35 14.32
C ALA A 138 2.00 -0.49 13.40
N LYS A 139 1.65 0.02 12.23
CA LYS A 139 0.80 -0.66 11.23
C LYS A 139 1.46 -1.94 10.72
N THR A 140 2.74 -1.92 10.47
CA THR A 140 3.46 -3.10 10.00
C THR A 140 3.62 -4.15 11.08
N ARG A 141 3.89 -3.74 12.33
CA ARG A 141 3.90 -4.68 13.48
C ARG A 141 2.53 -5.32 13.69
N LEU A 142 1.46 -4.56 13.50
CA LEU A 142 0.10 -5.09 13.49
C LEU A 142 -0.03 -6.16 12.42
N PHE A 143 0.32 -5.86 11.16
CA PHE A 143 0.20 -6.78 10.03
C PHE A 143 1.05 -8.05 10.22
N GLU A 144 2.29 -7.91 10.69
CA GLU A 144 3.16 -9.05 11.00
C GLU A 144 2.64 -9.90 12.17
N THR A 145 2.11 -9.25 13.20
CA THR A 145 1.53 -9.97 14.32
C THR A 145 0.35 -10.79 13.86
N LEU A 146 -0.52 -10.23 13.03
CA LEU A 146 -1.65 -10.93 12.44
C LEU A 146 -1.20 -12.08 11.53
N LEU A 147 -0.22 -11.83 10.65
CA LEU A 147 0.34 -12.87 9.78
C LEU A 147 0.95 -14.01 10.58
N ARG A 148 1.77 -13.71 11.61
CA ARG A 148 2.36 -14.74 12.49
C ARG A 148 1.30 -15.55 13.23
N CYS A 149 0.23 -14.92 13.68
CA CYS A 149 -0.88 -15.63 14.31
C CYS A 149 -1.56 -16.61 13.35
N PHE A 150 -1.87 -16.18 12.12
CA PHE A 150 -2.46 -17.07 11.10
C PHE A 150 -1.47 -18.15 10.65
N ALA A 151 -0.18 -17.85 10.50
CA ALA A 151 0.86 -18.81 10.19
C ALA A 151 0.98 -19.89 11.29
N ALA A 152 0.96 -19.50 12.56
CA ALA A 152 1.01 -20.44 13.69
C ALA A 152 -0.25 -21.34 13.80
N VAL A 153 -1.40 -20.89 13.31
CA VAL A 153 -2.59 -21.73 13.11
C VAL A 153 -2.34 -22.71 11.95
N ALA A 154 -1.80 -22.21 10.83
CA ALA A 154 -1.53 -23.00 9.62
C ALA A 154 -0.47 -24.10 9.84
N GLU A 155 0.53 -23.88 10.68
CA GLU A 155 1.54 -24.90 11.07
C GLU A 155 0.93 -26.15 11.74
N ARG A 156 -0.28 -26.04 12.29
CA ARG A 156 -0.96 -27.13 13.00
C ARG A 156 -1.89 -27.94 12.09
N SER A 157 -2.51 -27.28 11.15
CA SER A 157 -3.35 -27.84 10.11
C SER A 157 -3.48 -26.80 9.00
N ARG A 158 -3.66 -27.26 7.73
CA ARG A 158 -3.91 -26.35 6.61
C ARG A 158 -4.98 -25.33 6.98
N LEU A 159 -4.73 -24.05 6.75
CA LEU A 159 -5.65 -22.95 7.06
C LEU A 159 -6.29 -22.44 5.77
N VAL A 160 -7.60 -22.36 5.76
CA VAL A 160 -8.36 -21.66 4.70
C VAL A 160 -8.95 -20.40 5.31
N LEU A 161 -8.47 -19.25 4.85
CA LEU A 161 -8.99 -17.92 5.19
C LEU A 161 -9.94 -17.47 4.09
N VAL A 162 -11.16 -17.09 4.46
CA VAL A 162 -12.18 -16.64 3.53
C VAL A 162 -12.57 -15.22 3.87
N PHE A 163 -12.52 -14.32 2.89
CA PHE A 163 -13.04 -12.94 3.00
C PHE A 163 -14.08 -12.71 1.91
N GLU A 164 -15.34 -12.57 2.33
CA GLU A 164 -16.42 -12.35 1.37
C GLU A 164 -16.74 -10.87 1.20
N ASP A 165 -17.07 -10.50 -0.06
CA ASP A 165 -17.56 -9.18 -0.45
C ASP A 165 -16.55 -8.03 -0.18
N LEU A 166 -15.29 -8.20 -0.61
CA LEU A 166 -14.20 -7.22 -0.42
C LEU A 166 -14.51 -5.81 -0.96
N HIS A 167 -15.49 -5.65 -1.86
CA HIS A 167 -15.90 -4.32 -2.35
C HIS A 167 -16.52 -3.46 -1.24
N TRP A 168 -16.88 -4.06 -0.09
CA TRP A 168 -17.32 -3.38 1.14
C TRP A 168 -16.28 -3.33 2.25
N ALA A 169 -15.08 -3.87 2.00
CA ALA A 169 -14.03 -3.84 3.00
C ALA A 169 -13.54 -2.41 3.26
N ASP A 170 -13.23 -2.14 4.51
CA ASP A 170 -12.54 -0.91 4.91
C ASP A 170 -11.11 -0.86 4.34
N SER A 171 -10.53 0.33 4.23
CA SER A 171 -9.22 0.52 3.64
C SER A 171 -8.12 -0.24 4.37
N ALA A 172 -8.20 -0.28 5.71
CA ALA A 172 -7.23 -0.99 6.53
C ALA A 172 -7.28 -2.51 6.33
N SER A 173 -8.49 -3.06 6.11
CA SER A 173 -8.68 -4.48 5.75
C SER A 173 -8.13 -4.79 4.36
N VAL A 174 -8.38 -3.94 3.37
CA VAL A 174 -7.84 -4.10 2.00
C VAL A 174 -6.31 -4.13 2.02
N GLU A 175 -5.69 -3.21 2.74
CA GLU A 175 -4.23 -3.15 2.87
C GLU A 175 -3.65 -4.38 3.59
N PHE A 176 -4.33 -4.87 4.65
CA PHE A 176 -3.90 -6.11 5.31
C PHE A 176 -4.03 -7.33 4.40
N ILE A 177 -5.11 -7.44 3.61
CA ILE A 177 -5.31 -8.54 2.67
C ILE A 177 -4.27 -8.49 1.55
N ASP A 178 -3.91 -7.31 1.05
CA ASP A 178 -2.80 -7.14 0.11
C ASP A 178 -1.48 -7.62 0.70
N PHE A 179 -1.17 -7.16 1.93
CA PHE A 179 0.02 -7.61 2.66
C PHE A 179 0.03 -9.13 2.86
N LEU A 180 -1.10 -9.72 3.29
CA LEU A 180 -1.23 -11.15 3.50
C LEU A 180 -1.02 -11.94 2.19
N ALA A 181 -1.66 -11.53 1.09
CA ALA A 181 -1.55 -12.20 -0.20
C ALA A 181 -0.11 -12.24 -0.73
N ARG A 182 0.68 -11.22 -0.45
CA ARG A 182 2.11 -11.15 -0.83
C ARG A 182 3.02 -12.00 0.05
N ASN A 183 2.66 -12.18 1.33
CA ASN A 183 3.52 -12.84 2.33
C ASN A 183 3.07 -14.26 2.70
N ILE A 184 2.03 -14.79 2.07
CA ILE A 184 1.43 -16.09 2.39
C ILE A 184 2.28 -17.29 1.94
N ALA A 185 3.18 -17.11 0.97
CA ALA A 185 3.88 -18.18 0.28
C ALA A 185 4.68 -19.15 1.18
N GLY A 186 5.13 -18.68 2.37
CA GLY A 186 5.90 -19.49 3.33
C GLY A 186 5.07 -20.37 4.27
N SER A 187 3.74 -20.36 4.19
CA SER A 187 2.84 -21.04 5.13
C SER A 187 1.77 -21.86 4.40
N PRO A 188 1.30 -23.00 4.92
CA PRO A 188 0.27 -23.82 4.26
C PRO A 188 -1.13 -23.19 4.43
N MET A 189 -1.32 -21.99 3.85
CA MET A 189 -2.54 -21.19 3.90
C MET A 189 -3.15 -21.00 2.52
N LEU A 190 -4.48 -21.13 2.41
CA LEU A 190 -5.25 -20.72 1.24
C LEU A 190 -6.08 -19.49 1.61
N LEU A 191 -5.79 -18.36 0.98
CA LEU A 191 -6.60 -17.15 1.05
C LEU A 191 -7.61 -17.16 -0.10
N VAL A 192 -8.89 -17.10 0.22
CA VAL A 192 -9.97 -16.98 -0.77
C VAL A 192 -10.74 -15.70 -0.48
N ALA A 193 -10.89 -14.85 -1.47
CA ALA A 193 -11.62 -13.60 -1.29
C ALA A 193 -12.57 -13.34 -2.46
N SER A 194 -13.80 -12.88 -2.17
CA SER A 194 -14.78 -12.57 -3.20
C SER A 194 -15.03 -11.07 -3.32
N TYR A 195 -15.40 -10.61 -4.52
CA TYR A 195 -15.76 -9.23 -4.78
C TYR A 195 -16.75 -9.12 -5.94
N ARG A 196 -17.49 -8.01 -6.02
CA ARG A 196 -18.40 -7.71 -7.13
C ARG A 196 -17.68 -6.88 -8.20
N THR A 197 -17.73 -7.36 -9.43
CA THR A 197 -17.09 -6.70 -10.57
C THR A 197 -17.75 -5.39 -10.97
N ASP A 198 -19.05 -5.28 -10.78
CA ASP A 198 -19.89 -4.12 -11.08
C ASP A 198 -19.80 -2.99 -10.03
N GLU A 199 -19.38 -3.30 -8.81
CA GLU A 199 -19.25 -2.33 -7.71
C GLU A 199 -17.81 -1.83 -7.48
N VAL A 200 -16.80 -2.45 -8.10
CA VAL A 200 -15.40 -2.00 -7.99
C VAL A 200 -15.14 -0.82 -8.94
N GLY A 201 -15.16 0.40 -8.40
CA GLY A 201 -14.88 1.63 -9.13
C GLY A 201 -13.48 1.67 -9.76
N ALA A 202 -13.30 2.49 -10.80
CA ALA A 202 -12.02 2.62 -11.51
C ALA A 202 -10.88 3.11 -10.60
N ASP A 203 -11.19 3.94 -9.61
CA ASP A 203 -10.25 4.59 -8.70
C ASP A 203 -10.27 3.96 -7.28
N SER A 204 -10.88 2.76 -7.11
CA SER A 204 -10.92 2.11 -5.80
C SER A 204 -9.58 1.45 -5.43
N ALA A 205 -9.20 1.51 -4.15
CA ALA A 205 -8.02 0.84 -3.60
C ALA A 205 -8.02 -0.67 -3.91
N LEU A 206 -9.19 -1.31 -3.84
CA LEU A 206 -9.36 -2.73 -4.19
C LEU A 206 -8.97 -3.01 -5.64
N ARG A 207 -9.35 -2.14 -6.59
CA ARG A 207 -8.98 -2.32 -8.00
C ARG A 207 -7.47 -2.20 -8.21
N GLY A 208 -6.84 -1.22 -7.57
CA GLY A 208 -5.38 -1.07 -7.59
C GLY A 208 -4.69 -2.34 -7.09
N MET A 209 -5.10 -2.86 -5.93
CA MET A 209 -4.60 -4.10 -5.35
C MET A 209 -4.77 -5.30 -6.30
N LEU A 210 -5.96 -5.52 -6.88
CA LEU A 210 -6.20 -6.66 -7.78
C LEU A 210 -5.31 -6.63 -9.03
N VAL A 211 -5.11 -5.43 -9.62
CA VAL A 211 -4.23 -5.25 -10.79
C VAL A 211 -2.77 -5.57 -10.46
N GLU A 212 -2.30 -5.14 -9.31
CA GLU A 212 -0.92 -5.40 -8.86
C GLU A 212 -0.70 -6.87 -8.50
N LEU A 213 -1.60 -7.45 -7.70
CA LEU A 213 -1.52 -8.85 -7.27
C LEU A 213 -1.70 -9.84 -8.42
N GLY A 214 -2.40 -9.47 -9.50
CA GLY A 214 -2.55 -10.33 -10.69
C GLY A 214 -1.23 -10.68 -11.40
N ARG A 215 -0.14 -10.00 -11.05
CA ARG A 215 1.23 -10.31 -11.53
C ARG A 215 1.99 -11.28 -10.62
N HIS A 216 1.45 -11.58 -9.44
CA HIS A 216 2.13 -12.38 -8.43
C HIS A 216 1.85 -13.88 -8.64
N ARG A 217 2.89 -14.72 -8.64
CA ARG A 217 2.78 -16.17 -8.95
C ARG A 217 1.90 -16.98 -7.98
N ALA A 218 1.76 -16.52 -6.74
CA ALA A 218 0.95 -17.17 -5.71
C ALA A 218 -0.52 -16.72 -5.76
N VAL A 219 -0.88 -15.75 -6.61
CA VAL A 219 -2.21 -15.16 -6.72
C VAL A 219 -2.86 -15.58 -8.04
N SER A 220 -4.14 -15.94 -7.97
CA SER A 220 -4.97 -16.22 -9.15
C SER A 220 -6.33 -15.54 -9.02
N GLU A 221 -6.88 -15.13 -10.13
CA GLU A 221 -8.23 -14.56 -10.23
C GLU A 221 -9.16 -15.55 -10.94
N LEU A 222 -10.34 -15.77 -10.37
CA LEU A 222 -11.39 -16.64 -10.90
C LEU A 222 -12.62 -15.77 -11.19
N ALA A 223 -12.86 -15.46 -12.45
CA ALA A 223 -14.02 -14.69 -12.88
C ALA A 223 -15.23 -15.62 -13.10
N LEU A 224 -16.30 -15.45 -12.32
CA LEU A 224 -17.53 -16.21 -12.49
C LEU A 224 -18.42 -15.54 -13.53
N THR A 225 -18.87 -16.34 -14.50
CA THR A 225 -19.86 -15.95 -15.51
C THR A 225 -21.22 -16.62 -15.24
N GLY A 226 -22.26 -16.27 -15.97
CA GLY A 226 -23.58 -16.91 -15.86
C GLY A 226 -23.52 -18.44 -16.02
N LEU A 227 -24.42 -19.14 -15.35
CA LEU A 227 -24.61 -20.58 -15.54
C LEU A 227 -25.04 -20.86 -16.98
N ASP A 228 -24.56 -21.95 -17.53
CA ASP A 228 -25.09 -22.46 -18.81
C ASP A 228 -26.50 -22.99 -18.65
N ARG A 229 -27.07 -23.40 -19.76
CA ARG A 229 -28.45 -23.92 -19.79
C ARG A 229 -28.64 -25.21 -18.99
N ASP A 230 -27.65 -26.11 -19.05
CA ASP A 230 -27.72 -27.40 -18.38
C ASP A 230 -27.62 -27.23 -16.85
N ALA A 231 -26.76 -26.39 -16.40
CA ALA A 231 -26.64 -26.01 -14.99
C ALA A 231 -27.87 -25.24 -14.49
N THR A 232 -28.48 -24.34 -15.31
CA THR A 232 -29.74 -23.68 -15.01
C THR A 232 -30.88 -24.71 -14.89
N ALA A 233 -30.91 -25.72 -15.76
CA ALA A 233 -31.91 -26.80 -15.67
C ALA A 233 -31.77 -27.62 -14.38
N GLN A 234 -30.54 -27.94 -13.96
CA GLN A 234 -30.27 -28.64 -12.71
C GLN A 234 -30.73 -27.82 -11.49
N LEU A 235 -30.44 -26.52 -11.48
CA LEU A 235 -30.88 -25.61 -10.43
C LEU A 235 -32.42 -25.52 -10.36
N MET A 236 -33.09 -25.35 -11.50
CA MET A 236 -34.52 -25.31 -11.59
C MET A 236 -35.17 -26.65 -11.14
N ALA A 237 -34.59 -27.79 -11.52
CA ALA A 237 -35.05 -29.10 -11.10
C ALA A 237 -35.01 -29.28 -9.57
N ALA A 238 -33.98 -28.75 -8.93
CA ALA A 238 -33.87 -28.78 -7.47
C ALA A 238 -34.94 -27.92 -6.78
N VAL A 239 -35.25 -26.76 -7.33
CA VAL A 239 -36.31 -25.86 -6.80
C VAL A 239 -37.70 -26.44 -7.05
N LEU A 240 -37.95 -27.09 -8.19
CA LEU A 240 -39.24 -27.64 -8.58
C LEU A 240 -39.50 -29.03 -7.99
N GLY A 241 -38.48 -29.77 -7.62
CA GLY A 241 -38.55 -31.18 -7.28
C GLY A 241 -38.76 -32.12 -8.50
N GLU A 242 -38.78 -31.57 -9.71
CA GLU A 242 -38.94 -32.26 -10.98
C GLU A 242 -38.19 -31.54 -12.11
N GLN A 243 -37.99 -32.22 -13.24
CA GLN A 243 -37.33 -31.61 -14.39
C GLN A 243 -38.20 -30.47 -14.97
N PRO A 244 -37.62 -29.28 -15.26
CA PRO A 244 -38.37 -28.17 -15.83
C PRO A 244 -38.84 -28.48 -17.26
N GLU A 245 -40.01 -27.99 -17.60
CA GLU A 245 -40.48 -28.00 -19.00
C GLU A 245 -39.56 -27.12 -19.85
N TRP A 246 -39.27 -27.53 -21.09
CA TRP A 246 -38.37 -26.80 -22.00
C TRP A 246 -38.74 -25.31 -22.16
N ALA A 247 -39.99 -25.00 -22.34
CA ALA A 247 -40.46 -23.62 -22.50
C ALA A 247 -40.24 -22.77 -21.26
N LEU A 248 -40.36 -23.36 -20.07
CA LEU A 248 -40.07 -22.68 -18.79
C LEU A 248 -38.57 -22.45 -18.61
N LEU A 249 -37.75 -23.47 -18.91
CA LEU A 249 -36.29 -23.37 -18.85
C LEU A 249 -35.76 -22.26 -19.75
N GLU A 250 -36.20 -22.21 -21.03
CA GLU A 250 -35.82 -21.14 -21.95
C GLU A 250 -36.20 -19.75 -21.45
N ALA A 251 -37.42 -19.61 -20.94
CA ALA A 251 -37.94 -18.34 -20.45
C ALA A 251 -37.15 -17.86 -19.19
N VAL A 252 -36.85 -18.78 -18.27
CA VAL A 252 -36.06 -18.46 -17.05
C VAL A 252 -34.62 -18.17 -17.39
N HIS A 253 -33.95 -19.04 -18.17
CA HIS A 253 -32.55 -18.87 -18.53
C HIS A 253 -32.28 -17.55 -19.28
N ALA A 254 -33.13 -17.24 -20.28
CA ALA A 254 -33.01 -15.99 -21.06
C ALA A 254 -33.25 -14.72 -20.20
N ARG A 255 -34.10 -14.78 -19.17
CA ARG A 255 -34.38 -13.63 -18.30
C ARG A 255 -33.39 -13.49 -17.15
N ALA A 256 -32.92 -14.63 -16.63
CA ALA A 256 -31.88 -14.64 -15.58
C ALA A 256 -30.47 -14.36 -16.13
N ASP A 257 -30.30 -14.43 -17.44
CA ASP A 257 -28.99 -14.34 -18.13
C ASP A 257 -27.93 -15.26 -17.48
N GLY A 258 -28.37 -16.47 -17.10
CA GLY A 258 -27.57 -17.47 -16.38
C GLY A 258 -27.25 -17.12 -14.92
N ASN A 259 -27.78 -16.04 -14.35
CA ASN A 259 -27.57 -15.70 -12.95
C ASN A 259 -28.40 -16.64 -12.05
N PRO A 260 -27.74 -17.46 -11.18
CA PRO A 260 -28.42 -18.48 -10.39
C PRO A 260 -29.45 -17.91 -9.42
N PHE A 261 -29.17 -16.80 -8.76
CA PHE A 261 -30.14 -16.16 -7.84
C PHE A 261 -31.42 -15.78 -8.56
N TRP A 262 -31.34 -15.17 -9.75
CA TRP A 262 -32.49 -14.80 -10.53
C TRP A 262 -33.23 -16.02 -11.12
N ALA A 263 -32.48 -17.08 -11.48
CA ALA A 263 -33.08 -18.32 -11.94
C ALA A 263 -33.91 -19.01 -10.84
N GLU A 264 -33.41 -19.04 -9.58
CA GLU A 264 -34.12 -19.53 -8.41
C GLU A 264 -35.39 -18.71 -8.14
N GLU A 265 -35.27 -17.37 -8.09
CA GLU A 265 -36.39 -16.46 -7.81
C GLU A 265 -37.50 -16.55 -8.90
N LEU A 266 -37.12 -16.56 -10.17
CA LEU A 266 -38.05 -16.71 -11.29
C LEU A 266 -38.75 -18.08 -11.28
N THR A 267 -38.02 -19.13 -10.91
CA THR A 267 -38.58 -20.49 -10.81
C THR A 267 -39.56 -20.60 -9.65
N ALA A 268 -39.23 -20.04 -8.49
CA ALA A 268 -40.11 -20.02 -7.32
C ALA A 268 -41.40 -19.18 -7.55
N ALA A 269 -41.36 -18.14 -8.37
CA ALA A 269 -42.47 -17.27 -8.70
C ALA A 269 -43.49 -17.89 -9.69
N ARG A 270 -43.35 -19.16 -10.09
CA ARG A 270 -44.18 -19.89 -11.08
C ARG A 270 -45.71 -19.79 -10.89
N GLY A 271 -46.16 -19.41 -9.66
CA GLY A 271 -47.60 -19.33 -9.33
C GLY A 271 -48.25 -17.97 -9.59
N SER A 272 -47.49 -16.93 -9.97
CA SER A 272 -48.07 -15.61 -10.24
C SER A 272 -48.46 -15.47 -11.73
N ALA A 273 -49.68 -14.98 -12.01
CA ALA A 273 -50.26 -14.90 -13.36
C ALA A 273 -49.53 -13.98 -14.37
N SER A 274 -48.55 -13.21 -13.91
CA SER A 274 -47.58 -12.46 -14.75
C SER A 274 -46.27 -12.31 -13.99
N LEU A 275 -45.17 -12.71 -14.62
CA LEU A 275 -43.82 -12.45 -14.08
C LEU A 275 -43.57 -10.92 -14.06
N PRO A 276 -43.11 -10.35 -12.91
CA PRO A 276 -42.83 -8.92 -12.79
C PRO A 276 -41.81 -8.42 -13.83
N SER A 277 -41.97 -7.17 -14.23
CA SER A 277 -41.07 -6.55 -15.25
C SER A 277 -39.67 -6.20 -14.75
N SER A 278 -39.45 -6.16 -13.44
CA SER A 278 -38.13 -5.93 -12.82
C SER A 278 -37.84 -6.93 -11.71
N LEU A 279 -36.61 -7.31 -11.56
CA LEU A 279 -36.11 -8.26 -10.56
C LEU A 279 -36.36 -7.75 -9.13
N ARG A 280 -36.20 -6.44 -8.89
CA ARG A 280 -36.54 -5.78 -7.63
C ARG A 280 -38.00 -6.04 -7.22
N ASN A 281 -38.93 -6.01 -8.17
CA ASN A 281 -40.34 -6.24 -7.89
C ASN A 281 -40.61 -7.68 -7.42
N ILE A 282 -39.78 -8.66 -7.80
CA ILE A 282 -39.93 -10.05 -7.32
C ILE A 282 -39.59 -10.12 -5.84
N VAL A 283 -38.45 -9.53 -5.43
CA VAL A 283 -38.06 -9.45 -4.04
C VAL A 283 -39.13 -8.71 -3.22
N MET A 284 -39.57 -7.56 -3.69
CA MET A 284 -40.60 -6.76 -2.99
C MET A 284 -41.92 -7.49 -2.84
N LEU A 285 -42.40 -8.26 -3.85
CA LEU A 285 -43.58 -9.08 -3.73
C LEU A 285 -43.49 -10.14 -2.62
N ARG A 286 -42.29 -10.72 -2.40
CA ARG A 286 -42.04 -11.67 -1.30
C ARG A 286 -42.12 -10.96 0.06
N ILE A 287 -41.50 -9.78 0.17
CA ILE A 287 -41.58 -8.95 1.37
C ILE A 287 -43.00 -8.49 1.67
N GLU A 288 -43.76 -8.10 0.65
CA GLU A 288 -45.18 -7.69 0.79
C GLU A 288 -46.09 -8.82 1.30
N GLN A 289 -45.72 -10.07 1.06
CA GLN A 289 -46.46 -11.25 1.55
C GLN A 289 -46.20 -11.56 3.04
N LEU A 290 -45.19 -10.95 3.66
CA LEU A 290 -44.92 -11.06 5.08
C LEU A 290 -46.05 -10.36 5.89
N SER A 291 -46.29 -10.85 7.12
CA SER A 291 -47.12 -10.12 8.09
C SER A 291 -46.51 -8.73 8.37
N ARG A 292 -47.31 -7.84 8.96
CA ARG A 292 -46.86 -6.52 9.35
C ARG A 292 -45.67 -6.59 10.31
N GLU A 293 -45.75 -7.51 11.27
CA GLU A 293 -44.70 -7.74 12.29
C GLU A 293 -43.43 -8.35 11.65
N ALA A 294 -43.59 -9.36 10.79
CA ALA A 294 -42.43 -9.97 10.08
C ALA A 294 -41.74 -8.98 9.14
N ARG A 295 -42.52 -8.11 8.46
CA ARG A 295 -41.94 -7.01 7.66
C ARG A 295 -41.24 -5.99 8.53
N HIS A 296 -41.76 -5.68 9.71
CA HIS A 296 -41.09 -4.78 10.64
C HIS A 296 -39.74 -5.36 11.10
N VAL A 297 -39.68 -6.65 11.46
CA VAL A 297 -38.39 -7.34 11.76
C VAL A 297 -37.44 -7.23 10.59
N ALA A 298 -37.85 -7.52 9.35
CA ALA A 298 -37.02 -7.40 8.17
C ALA A 298 -36.50 -5.94 7.95
N ASN A 299 -37.34 -4.92 8.18
CA ASN A 299 -36.96 -3.52 8.09
C ASN A 299 -35.90 -3.16 9.13
N VAL A 300 -35.99 -3.63 10.36
CA VAL A 300 -34.98 -3.41 11.42
C VAL A 300 -33.66 -4.09 11.04
N VAL A 301 -33.69 -5.34 10.55
CA VAL A 301 -32.48 -6.04 10.08
C VAL A 301 -31.83 -5.30 8.91
N SER A 302 -32.62 -4.70 7.99
CA SER A 302 -32.06 -3.98 6.84
C SER A 302 -31.28 -2.71 7.23
N VAL A 303 -31.68 -1.98 8.28
CA VAL A 303 -30.96 -0.80 8.77
C VAL A 303 -29.80 -1.16 9.70
N ALA A 304 -29.77 -2.36 10.25
CA ALA A 304 -28.63 -2.84 11.03
C ALA A 304 -27.38 -3.04 10.16
N GLY A 305 -27.54 -3.33 8.87
CA GLY A 305 -26.46 -3.41 7.90
C GLY A 305 -25.64 -4.71 7.93
N GLY A 306 -26.01 -5.67 8.78
CA GLY A 306 -25.35 -6.96 8.91
C GLY A 306 -26.13 -7.97 9.73
N ALA A 307 -25.43 -8.96 10.28
CA ALA A 307 -26.00 -9.93 11.20
C ALA A 307 -26.22 -9.29 12.59
N VAL A 308 -27.39 -9.47 13.16
CA VAL A 308 -27.82 -8.86 14.44
C VAL A 308 -28.13 -9.95 15.45
N ASP A 309 -27.63 -9.83 16.67
CA ASP A 309 -28.00 -10.72 17.80
C ASP A 309 -29.53 -10.69 18.00
N VAL A 310 -30.13 -11.86 18.14
CA VAL A 310 -31.59 -12.04 18.33
C VAL A 310 -32.11 -11.17 19.49
N ARG A 311 -31.35 -11.00 20.56
CA ARG A 311 -31.77 -10.20 21.74
C ARG A 311 -31.81 -8.70 21.43
N ILE A 312 -30.78 -8.19 20.71
CA ILE A 312 -30.73 -6.81 20.25
C ILE A 312 -31.89 -6.56 19.29
N LEU A 313 -32.14 -7.51 18.38
CA LEU A 313 -33.22 -7.40 17.41
C LEU A 313 -34.61 -7.41 18.08
N LEU A 314 -34.83 -8.27 19.09
CA LEU A 314 -36.08 -8.30 19.87
C LEU A 314 -36.34 -6.91 20.48
N ASP A 315 -35.39 -6.36 21.24
CA ASP A 315 -35.53 -5.05 21.87
C ASP A 315 -35.69 -3.91 20.84
N ALA A 316 -35.04 -4.04 19.66
CA ALA A 316 -35.15 -3.06 18.59
C ALA A 316 -36.47 -3.10 17.81
N THR A 317 -37.24 -4.17 17.90
CA THR A 317 -38.57 -4.28 17.22
C THR A 317 -39.72 -3.82 18.08
N ASP A 318 -39.56 -3.64 19.40
CA ASP A 318 -40.60 -3.29 20.35
C ASP A 318 -41.82 -4.26 20.30
N LEU A 319 -41.58 -5.55 19.94
CA LEU A 319 -42.55 -6.65 19.93
C LEU A 319 -42.46 -7.47 21.23
N ASP A 320 -43.55 -8.09 21.66
CA ASP A 320 -43.42 -9.08 22.72
C ASP A 320 -42.77 -10.40 22.22
N ASP A 321 -42.26 -11.23 23.14
CA ASP A 321 -41.52 -12.45 22.80
C ASP A 321 -42.29 -13.37 21.84
N GLY A 322 -43.58 -13.51 22.04
CA GLY A 322 -44.45 -14.36 21.20
C GLY A 322 -44.64 -13.80 19.79
N GLN A 323 -44.88 -12.50 19.70
CA GLN A 323 -45.03 -11.80 18.41
C GLN A 323 -43.72 -11.81 17.64
N PHE A 324 -42.58 -11.56 18.30
CA PHE A 324 -41.26 -11.58 17.68
C PHE A 324 -40.91 -12.98 17.16
N ALA A 325 -41.08 -14.02 18.00
CA ALA A 325 -40.79 -15.39 17.59
C ALA A 325 -41.66 -15.83 16.37
N ALA A 326 -42.95 -15.49 16.36
CA ALA A 326 -43.81 -15.78 15.22
C ALA A 326 -43.40 -14.98 13.96
N ALA A 327 -43.03 -13.72 14.12
CA ALA A 327 -42.61 -12.85 13.01
C ALA A 327 -41.28 -13.32 12.40
N LEU A 328 -40.31 -13.65 13.23
CA LEU A 328 -39.01 -14.17 12.79
C LEU A 328 -39.16 -15.53 12.10
N ALA A 329 -39.93 -16.48 12.70
CA ALA A 329 -40.23 -17.77 12.07
C ALA A 329 -40.89 -17.61 10.69
N ALA A 330 -41.86 -16.71 10.54
CA ALA A 330 -42.52 -16.45 9.27
C ALA A 330 -41.55 -15.85 8.22
N ALA A 331 -40.59 -14.99 8.62
CA ALA A 331 -39.61 -14.44 7.72
C ALA A 331 -38.54 -15.48 7.31
N VAL A 332 -38.16 -16.39 8.21
CA VAL A 332 -37.26 -17.52 7.94
C VAL A 332 -37.93 -18.53 7.03
N GLU A 333 -39.18 -18.94 7.30
CA GLU A 333 -39.97 -19.88 6.48
C GLU A 333 -40.14 -19.38 5.04
N ARG A 334 -40.25 -18.05 4.86
CA ARG A 334 -40.31 -17.42 3.55
C ARG A 334 -38.96 -17.10 2.90
N HIS A 335 -37.85 -17.59 3.48
CA HIS A 335 -36.52 -17.44 2.96
C HIS A 335 -36.07 -15.96 2.76
N VAL A 336 -36.59 -15.07 3.58
CA VAL A 336 -36.16 -13.65 3.63
C VAL A 336 -35.03 -13.48 4.62
N LEU A 337 -35.20 -14.00 5.84
CA LEU A 337 -34.17 -13.97 6.88
C LEU A 337 -33.61 -15.36 7.15
N MET A 338 -32.48 -15.46 7.79
CA MET A 338 -31.89 -16.67 8.34
C MET A 338 -31.28 -16.38 9.70
N VAL A 339 -31.21 -17.40 10.55
CA VAL A 339 -30.58 -17.37 11.86
C VAL A 339 -29.39 -18.31 11.79
N ASP A 340 -28.22 -17.85 12.24
CA ASP A 340 -27.01 -18.67 12.26
C ASP A 340 -26.87 -19.47 13.57
N GLU A 341 -25.82 -20.27 13.67
CA GLU A 341 -25.53 -21.11 14.85
C GLU A 341 -25.20 -20.29 16.13
N SER A 342 -24.94 -19.00 15.99
CA SER A 342 -24.61 -18.06 17.07
C SER A 342 -25.78 -17.14 17.44
N ASP A 343 -27.00 -17.49 17.04
CA ASP A 343 -28.23 -16.72 17.27
C ASP A 343 -28.21 -15.29 16.65
N HIS A 344 -27.52 -15.11 15.52
CA HIS A 344 -27.59 -13.87 14.75
C HIS A 344 -28.57 -13.98 13.57
N VAL A 345 -29.35 -12.93 13.35
CA VAL A 345 -30.32 -12.81 12.27
C VAL A 345 -29.76 -11.95 11.16
N ARG A 346 -29.81 -12.43 9.93
CA ARG A 346 -29.43 -11.68 8.74
C ARG A 346 -30.34 -11.99 7.55
N PHE A 347 -30.29 -11.17 6.51
CA PHE A 347 -30.93 -11.52 5.25
C PHE A 347 -30.26 -12.75 4.61
N ARG A 348 -31.05 -13.58 3.95
CA ARG A 348 -30.52 -14.74 3.22
C ARG A 348 -29.65 -14.30 2.03
N HIS A 349 -30.05 -13.22 1.36
CA HIS A 349 -29.32 -12.61 0.25
C HIS A 349 -29.24 -11.11 0.44
N GLN A 350 -28.04 -10.53 0.24
CA GLN A 350 -27.86 -9.09 0.40
C GLN A 350 -28.76 -8.24 -0.49
N LEU A 351 -29.03 -8.70 -1.73
CA LEU A 351 -29.98 -8.03 -2.63
C LEU A 351 -31.38 -7.88 -2.05
N GLN A 352 -31.79 -8.77 -1.13
CA GLN A 352 -33.06 -8.61 -0.42
C GLN A 352 -32.98 -7.50 0.63
N SER A 353 -31.84 -7.41 1.36
CA SER A 353 -31.57 -6.33 2.31
C SER A 353 -31.60 -4.97 1.61
N ASP A 354 -30.88 -4.85 0.50
CA ASP A 354 -30.77 -3.62 -0.28
C ASP A 354 -32.16 -3.16 -0.79
N ALA A 355 -32.93 -4.09 -1.34
CA ALA A 355 -34.27 -3.79 -1.81
C ALA A 355 -35.24 -3.31 -0.70
N VAL A 356 -35.14 -3.89 0.50
CA VAL A 356 -35.91 -3.47 1.68
C VAL A 356 -35.44 -2.09 2.15
N HIS A 357 -34.14 -1.90 2.29
CA HIS A 357 -33.54 -0.65 2.74
C HIS A 357 -33.92 0.53 1.82
N GLU A 358 -33.79 0.37 0.51
CA GLU A 358 -34.18 1.37 -0.47
C GLU A 358 -35.69 1.66 -0.52
N ALA A 359 -36.52 0.68 -0.15
CA ALA A 359 -37.97 0.87 -0.12
C ALA A 359 -38.44 1.69 1.10
N LEU A 360 -37.62 1.81 2.15
CA LEU A 360 -37.92 2.62 3.32
C LEU A 360 -37.91 4.11 2.98
N LEU A 361 -38.95 4.84 3.45
CA LEU A 361 -38.94 6.30 3.40
C LEU A 361 -37.83 6.85 4.32
N ALA A 362 -37.18 7.96 3.93
CA ALA A 362 -36.12 8.59 4.72
C ALA A 362 -36.49 8.80 6.19
N ILE A 363 -37.73 9.18 6.46
CA ILE A 363 -38.23 9.40 7.84
C ILE A 363 -38.37 8.07 8.61
N GLU A 364 -38.74 6.98 7.93
CA GLU A 364 -38.82 5.65 8.55
C GLU A 364 -37.44 5.10 8.84
N ARG A 365 -36.53 5.24 7.89
CA ARG A 365 -35.12 4.87 8.02
C ARG A 365 -34.47 5.58 9.21
N ALA A 366 -34.57 6.90 9.28
CA ALA A 366 -34.06 7.70 10.40
C ALA A 366 -34.66 7.27 11.76
N ARG A 367 -35.98 6.93 11.80
CA ARG A 367 -36.62 6.40 13.01
C ARG A 367 -36.05 5.06 13.43
N LEU A 368 -35.85 4.12 12.47
CA LEU A 368 -35.31 2.79 12.79
C LEU A 368 -33.87 2.87 13.24
N HIS A 369 -33.04 3.73 12.60
CA HIS A 369 -31.68 4.00 13.07
C HIS A 369 -31.66 4.53 14.51
N ARG A 370 -32.53 5.51 14.84
CA ARG A 370 -32.62 6.02 16.22
C ARG A 370 -32.98 4.92 17.22
N GLN A 371 -33.95 4.06 16.86
CA GLN A 371 -34.41 2.95 17.70
C GLN A 371 -33.27 1.96 17.94
N MET A 372 -32.51 1.60 16.88
CA MET A 372 -31.35 0.73 16.99
C MET A 372 -30.26 1.36 17.87
N ALA A 373 -29.96 2.66 17.69
CA ALA A 373 -28.94 3.36 18.49
C ALA A 373 -29.27 3.33 19.99
N VAL A 374 -30.56 3.58 20.36
CA VAL A 374 -30.99 3.52 21.77
C VAL A 374 -30.81 2.13 22.35
N VAL A 375 -31.12 1.08 21.60
CA VAL A 375 -30.97 -0.30 22.04
C VAL A 375 -29.49 -0.67 22.18
N LEU A 376 -28.67 -0.34 21.20
CA LEU A 376 -27.23 -0.60 21.23
C LEU A 376 -26.56 0.11 22.42
N GLN A 377 -26.96 1.37 22.70
CA GLN A 377 -26.46 2.13 23.85
C GLN A 377 -26.83 1.47 25.19
N ALA A 378 -28.05 0.91 25.30
CA ALA A 378 -28.47 0.16 26.49
C ALA A 378 -27.71 -1.15 26.67
N HIS A 379 -27.34 -1.81 25.56
CA HIS A 379 -26.60 -3.06 25.55
C HIS A 379 -25.07 -2.88 25.59
N ALA A 380 -24.52 -1.68 25.39
CA ALA A 380 -23.09 -1.43 25.41
C ALA A 380 -22.42 -1.88 26.73
N SER A 381 -23.13 -1.78 27.87
CA SER A 381 -22.66 -2.23 29.17
C SER A 381 -22.77 -3.74 29.42
N SER A 382 -23.44 -4.50 28.54
CA SER A 382 -23.69 -5.93 28.68
C SER A 382 -22.65 -6.84 28.02
N GLY A 383 -21.68 -6.25 27.30
CA GLY A 383 -20.63 -6.99 26.56
C GLY A 383 -21.13 -7.69 25.29
N LEU A 384 -22.37 -7.46 24.88
CA LEU A 384 -22.98 -8.00 23.66
C LEU A 384 -22.45 -7.31 22.38
N ALA A 385 -22.21 -5.98 22.48
CA ALA A 385 -21.40 -5.29 21.50
C ALA A 385 -19.92 -5.52 21.84
N GLY A 386 -19.16 -6.13 20.94
CA GLY A 386 -17.74 -6.39 21.20
C GLY A 386 -16.97 -5.09 21.50
N PRO A 387 -15.96 -5.10 22.37
CA PRO A 387 -15.13 -3.94 22.65
C PRO A 387 -14.49 -3.45 21.33
N GLY A 388 -14.39 -2.13 21.16
CA GLY A 388 -13.79 -1.49 19.99
C GLY A 388 -14.72 -1.26 18.78
N HIS A 389 -15.98 -1.70 18.84
CA HIS A 389 -16.93 -1.59 17.71
C HIS A 389 -18.22 -0.85 18.09
N ALA A 390 -18.48 -0.74 19.39
CA ALA A 390 -19.73 -0.13 19.87
C ALA A 390 -19.83 1.36 19.51
N ALA A 391 -18.74 2.11 19.63
CA ALA A 391 -18.71 3.53 19.32
C ALA A 391 -18.96 3.82 17.83
N ALA A 392 -18.38 3.02 16.94
CA ALA A 392 -18.56 3.18 15.49
C ALA A 392 -19.99 2.86 15.05
N GLU A 393 -20.62 1.77 15.57
CA GLU A 393 -22.03 1.44 15.30
C GLU A 393 -22.98 2.52 15.86
N LEU A 394 -22.73 2.99 17.09
CA LEU A 394 -23.51 4.08 17.68
C LEU A 394 -23.39 5.37 16.86
N SER A 395 -22.16 5.73 16.46
CA SER A 395 -21.92 6.88 15.58
C SER A 395 -22.72 6.77 14.28
N ARG A 396 -22.69 5.62 13.63
CA ARG A 396 -23.41 5.37 12.38
C ARG A 396 -24.91 5.53 12.56
N HIS A 397 -25.49 4.87 13.56
CA HIS A 397 -26.94 4.89 13.76
C HIS A 397 -27.45 6.28 14.18
N TRP A 398 -26.77 7.01 15.05
CA TRP A 398 -27.14 8.37 15.42
C TRP A 398 -26.95 9.35 14.25
N TRP A 399 -25.90 9.17 13.44
CA TRP A 399 -25.68 9.97 12.22
C TRP A 399 -26.82 9.80 11.22
N GLU A 400 -27.19 8.56 10.91
CA GLU A 400 -28.30 8.26 9.99
C GLU A 400 -29.69 8.67 10.55
N ALA A 401 -29.81 8.73 11.87
CA ALA A 401 -30.99 9.27 12.52
C ALA A 401 -31.08 10.80 12.41
N GLY A 402 -29.98 11.49 12.09
CA GLY A 402 -29.88 12.96 12.07
C GLY A 402 -29.79 13.59 13.46
N ASP A 403 -29.46 12.82 14.50
CA ASP A 403 -29.34 13.26 15.87
C ASP A 403 -27.90 13.66 16.20
N TRP A 404 -27.48 14.83 15.73
CA TRP A 404 -26.10 15.30 15.75
C TRP A 404 -25.49 15.41 17.16
N ALA A 405 -26.31 15.74 18.17
CA ALA A 405 -25.84 15.81 19.56
C ALA A 405 -25.45 14.45 20.12
N GLU A 406 -26.26 13.41 19.80
CA GLU A 406 -26.00 12.04 20.25
C GLU A 406 -24.94 11.34 19.38
N ALA A 407 -24.78 11.76 18.12
CA ALA A 407 -23.77 11.23 17.20
C ALA A 407 -22.35 11.72 17.53
N LEU A 408 -22.21 12.90 18.11
CA LEU A 408 -20.92 13.57 18.33
C LEU A 408 -19.96 12.79 19.26
N PRO A 409 -20.36 12.40 20.50
CA PRO A 409 -19.45 11.65 21.37
C PRO A 409 -18.97 10.32 20.77
N PRO A 410 -19.86 9.43 20.28
CA PRO A 410 -19.42 8.16 19.73
C PRO A 410 -18.61 8.33 18.42
N SER A 411 -18.78 9.42 17.67
CA SER A 411 -17.92 9.69 16.50
C SER A 411 -16.49 9.99 16.89
N ILE A 412 -16.27 10.77 17.96
CA ILE A 412 -14.92 11.07 18.46
C ILE A 412 -14.30 9.81 19.08
N GLU A 413 -15.07 9.06 19.88
CA GLU A 413 -14.61 7.81 20.49
C GLU A 413 -14.21 6.78 19.42
N ALA A 414 -15.03 6.58 18.40
CA ALA A 414 -14.72 5.71 17.27
C ALA A 414 -13.45 6.18 16.53
N ALA A 415 -13.30 7.49 16.32
CA ALA A 415 -12.12 8.03 15.67
C ALA A 415 -10.85 7.78 16.50
N ASP A 416 -10.90 8.01 17.82
CA ASP A 416 -9.78 7.76 18.72
C ASP A 416 -9.43 6.25 18.78
N GLU A 417 -10.43 5.36 18.78
CA GLU A 417 -10.24 3.90 18.71
C GLU A 417 -9.59 3.49 17.37
N MET A 418 -10.07 4.02 16.23
CA MET A 418 -9.49 3.75 14.91
C MET A 418 -8.05 4.26 14.81
N ALA A 419 -7.77 5.44 15.34
CA ALA A 419 -6.43 5.99 15.39
C ALA A 419 -5.48 5.10 16.22
N ALA A 420 -5.96 4.58 17.36
CA ALA A 420 -5.18 3.69 18.22
C ALA A 420 -4.77 2.37 17.55
N ILE A 421 -5.57 1.87 16.62
CA ILE A 421 -5.26 0.68 15.80
C ILE A 421 -4.72 1.04 14.41
N LEU A 422 -4.32 2.30 14.21
CA LEU A 422 -3.67 2.84 13.00
C LEU A 422 -4.52 2.77 11.71
N ALA A 423 -5.81 2.66 11.85
CA ALA A 423 -6.79 2.80 10.77
C ALA A 423 -7.05 4.30 10.51
N MET A 424 -6.02 5.02 10.02
CA MET A 424 -6.05 6.47 9.87
C MET A 424 -7.10 6.99 8.88
N PRO A 425 -7.37 6.36 7.72
CA PRO A 425 -8.45 6.78 6.83
C PRO A 425 -9.84 6.71 7.49
N GLU A 426 -10.08 5.64 8.27
CA GLU A 426 -11.32 5.46 9.02
C GLU A 426 -11.42 6.47 10.17
N ALA A 427 -10.33 6.66 10.93
CA ALA A 427 -10.24 7.68 11.98
C ALA A 427 -10.56 9.08 11.42
N CYS A 428 -9.97 9.45 10.29
CA CYS A 428 -10.23 10.71 9.59
C CYS A 428 -11.72 10.88 9.27
N THR A 429 -12.39 9.83 8.78
CA THR A 429 -13.82 9.87 8.45
C THR A 429 -14.69 10.09 9.69
N TYR A 430 -14.39 9.44 10.80
CA TYR A 430 -15.13 9.63 12.06
C TYR A 430 -14.85 11.00 12.70
N TYR A 431 -13.61 11.52 12.67
CA TYR A 431 -13.31 12.89 13.08
C TYR A 431 -14.09 13.92 12.23
N GLU A 432 -14.16 13.73 10.91
CA GLU A 432 -14.95 14.59 10.02
C GLU A 432 -16.44 14.58 10.36
N ARG A 433 -17.00 13.41 10.70
CA ARG A 433 -18.36 13.32 11.27
C ARG A 433 -18.48 14.15 12.54
N GLY A 434 -17.54 14.03 13.46
CA GLY A 434 -17.49 14.84 14.68
C GLY A 434 -17.46 16.34 14.40
N ILE A 435 -16.61 16.79 13.46
CA ILE A 435 -16.54 18.19 13.00
C ILE A 435 -17.91 18.63 12.45
N THR A 436 -18.51 17.84 11.55
CA THR A 436 -19.80 18.13 10.95
C THR A 436 -20.92 18.20 12.00
N CYS A 437 -20.91 17.33 13.01
CA CYS A 437 -21.84 17.40 14.12
C CYS A 437 -21.70 18.72 14.88
N CYS A 438 -20.45 19.11 15.20
CA CYS A 438 -20.17 20.41 15.87
C CYS A 438 -20.65 21.60 15.05
N GLU A 439 -20.54 21.58 13.74
CA GLU A 439 -20.97 22.67 12.85
C GLU A 439 -22.51 22.79 12.78
N ARG A 440 -23.20 21.66 12.88
CA ARG A 440 -24.67 21.61 12.84
C ARG A 440 -25.34 21.88 14.18
N LEU A 441 -24.62 21.82 15.28
CA LEU A 441 -25.12 22.10 16.61
C LEU A 441 -25.06 23.61 16.93
N PRO A 442 -26.12 24.21 17.52
CA PRO A 442 -26.08 25.58 18.06
C PRO A 442 -25.01 25.68 19.16
N ASP A 443 -24.37 26.87 19.27
CA ASP A 443 -23.23 27.12 20.19
C ASP A 443 -23.49 26.77 21.66
N GLU A 444 -24.76 26.74 22.11
CA GLU A 444 -25.17 26.50 23.48
C GLU A 444 -25.37 25.01 23.86
N THR A 445 -25.46 24.11 22.87
CA THR A 445 -25.76 22.69 23.11
C THR A 445 -24.61 21.78 22.63
N GLY A 446 -23.84 21.24 23.52
CA GLY A 446 -22.92 20.16 23.26
C GLY A 446 -21.48 20.58 22.92
N ARG A 447 -21.23 21.76 22.35
CA ARG A 447 -19.85 22.25 22.10
C ARG A 447 -19.08 22.55 23.40
N ALA A 448 -19.78 22.84 24.50
CA ALA A 448 -19.15 23.23 25.78
C ALA A 448 -18.31 22.10 26.43
N THR A 449 -18.46 20.87 26.00
CA THR A 449 -17.75 19.70 26.56
C THR A 449 -16.62 19.18 25.67
N ILE A 450 -16.49 19.70 24.45
CA ILE A 450 -15.51 19.21 23.46
C ILE A 450 -14.57 20.33 23.06
N ASP A 451 -13.28 20.05 23.14
CA ASP A 451 -12.27 20.93 22.58
C ASP A 451 -12.25 20.81 21.05
N PHE A 452 -12.95 21.73 20.38
CA PHE A 452 -13.08 21.71 18.92
C PHE A 452 -11.74 21.93 18.20
N VAL A 453 -10.82 22.67 18.79
CA VAL A 453 -9.47 22.84 18.25
C VAL A 453 -8.69 21.52 18.29
N ASP A 454 -8.82 20.77 19.41
CA ASP A 454 -8.21 19.45 19.53
C ASP A 454 -8.79 18.48 18.50
N LEU A 455 -10.10 18.52 18.29
CA LEU A 455 -10.77 17.71 17.25
C LEU A 455 -10.24 18.01 15.85
N LEU A 456 -10.07 19.30 15.50
CA LEU A 456 -9.51 19.70 14.21
C LEU A 456 -8.07 19.23 14.03
N LEU A 457 -7.24 19.33 15.07
CA LEU A 457 -5.85 18.89 15.03
C LEU A 457 -5.74 17.37 14.89
N LYS A 458 -6.54 16.59 15.63
CA LYS A 458 -6.61 15.13 15.51
C LYS A 458 -7.09 14.70 14.11
N ALA A 459 -8.13 15.35 13.58
CA ALA A 459 -8.63 15.11 12.23
C ALA A 459 -7.55 15.35 11.17
N SER A 460 -6.83 16.46 11.31
CA SER A 460 -5.71 16.82 10.45
C SER A 460 -4.59 15.79 10.49
N GLU A 461 -4.21 15.31 11.67
CA GLU A 461 -3.19 14.29 11.86
C GLU A 461 -3.61 12.95 11.23
N ALA A 462 -4.86 12.54 11.45
CA ALA A 462 -5.41 11.34 10.84
C ALA A 462 -5.44 11.45 9.29
N ALA A 463 -5.81 12.61 8.74
CA ALA A 463 -5.79 12.86 7.30
C ALA A 463 -4.38 12.80 6.71
N PHE A 464 -3.40 13.40 7.39
CA PHE A 464 -2.00 13.38 6.98
C PHE A 464 -1.43 11.95 6.92
N HIS A 465 -1.62 11.18 7.99
CA HIS A 465 -1.16 9.79 8.07
C HIS A 465 -1.98 8.82 7.21
N GLY A 466 -3.23 9.16 6.89
CA GLY A 466 -4.10 8.41 5.98
C GLY A 466 -3.90 8.75 4.49
N GLY A 467 -2.93 9.63 4.15
CA GLY A 467 -2.63 10.01 2.77
C GLY A 467 -3.60 11.03 2.14
N ALA A 468 -4.51 11.63 2.93
CA ALA A 468 -5.49 12.62 2.47
C ALA A 468 -5.02 14.07 2.81
N ASN A 469 -3.81 14.43 2.43
CA ASN A 469 -3.16 15.70 2.79
C ASN A 469 -4.00 16.93 2.43
N GLU A 470 -4.70 16.94 1.31
CA GLU A 470 -5.58 18.01 0.88
C GLU A 470 -6.72 18.33 1.87
N ARG A 471 -7.13 17.34 2.71
CA ARG A 471 -8.14 17.51 3.77
C ARG A 471 -7.54 18.03 5.07
N SER A 472 -6.27 17.75 5.32
CA SER A 472 -5.54 18.14 6.52
C SER A 472 -5.37 19.65 6.64
N LEU A 473 -4.96 20.31 5.55
CA LEU A 473 -4.60 21.74 5.55
C LEU A 473 -5.75 22.67 5.97
N PRO A 474 -7.00 22.56 5.45
CA PRO A 474 -8.10 23.41 5.90
C PRO A 474 -8.40 23.29 7.40
N TRP A 475 -8.29 22.09 7.98
CA TRP A 475 -8.53 21.89 9.41
C TRP A 475 -7.44 22.51 10.29
N ILE A 476 -6.16 22.45 9.86
CA ILE A 476 -5.08 23.12 10.59
C ILE A 476 -5.27 24.65 10.53
N GLU A 477 -5.62 25.20 9.38
CA GLU A 477 -5.85 26.65 9.22
C GLU A 477 -7.04 27.12 10.07
N ASP A 478 -8.13 26.36 10.15
CA ASP A 478 -9.25 26.66 11.04
C ASP A 478 -8.85 26.57 12.52
N ALA A 479 -8.08 25.54 12.91
CA ALA A 479 -7.54 25.41 14.26
C ALA A 479 -6.67 26.63 14.64
N LEU A 480 -5.73 27.02 13.76
CA LEU A 480 -4.86 28.18 13.95
C LEU A 480 -5.66 29.49 14.08
N GLY A 481 -6.76 29.63 13.31
CA GLY A 481 -7.65 30.78 13.40
C GLY A 481 -8.40 30.90 14.74
N ARG A 482 -8.48 29.81 15.51
CA ARG A 482 -9.20 29.73 16.80
C ARG A 482 -8.29 29.72 18.02
N ILE A 483 -7.01 29.39 17.88
CA ILE A 483 -6.03 29.38 18.96
C ILE A 483 -5.59 30.84 19.25
N ASP A 484 -5.62 31.26 20.51
CA ASP A 484 -4.93 32.47 20.94
C ASP A 484 -3.47 32.12 21.28
N PRO A 485 -2.50 32.57 20.49
CA PRO A 485 -1.10 32.21 20.70
C PRO A 485 -0.48 32.74 21.98
N GLU A 486 -1.07 33.83 22.54
CA GLU A 486 -0.60 34.40 23.83
C GLU A 486 -1.15 33.59 25.03
N ALA A 487 -2.36 33.03 24.90
CA ALA A 487 -2.98 32.22 25.93
C ALA A 487 -2.48 30.78 25.94
N ASP A 488 -2.24 30.18 24.77
CA ASP A 488 -1.76 28.79 24.63
C ASP A 488 -0.63 28.68 23.57
N PRO A 489 0.58 29.13 23.91
CA PRO A 489 1.72 29.14 22.98
C PRO A 489 2.16 27.74 22.54
N HIS A 490 2.05 26.73 23.41
CA HIS A 490 2.46 25.38 23.10
C HIS A 490 1.56 24.72 22.05
N ARG A 491 0.25 24.93 22.17
CA ARG A 491 -0.73 24.42 21.23
C ARG A 491 -0.66 25.14 19.88
N ALA A 492 -0.45 26.45 19.89
CA ALA A 492 -0.23 27.23 18.67
C ALA A 492 1.02 26.74 17.94
N ALA A 493 2.14 26.54 18.64
CA ALA A 493 3.38 26.03 18.06
C ALA A 493 3.21 24.60 17.50
N ALA A 494 2.49 23.72 18.18
CA ALA A 494 2.17 22.38 17.68
C ALA A 494 1.35 22.44 16.39
N ALA A 495 0.35 23.33 16.31
CA ALA A 495 -0.46 23.54 15.11
C ALA A 495 0.37 24.09 13.93
N TYR A 496 1.27 25.07 14.16
CA TYR A 496 2.20 25.55 13.15
C TYR A 496 3.20 24.48 12.70
N THR A 497 3.65 23.59 13.58
CA THR A 497 4.51 22.45 13.23
C THR A 497 3.76 21.43 12.37
N ALA A 498 2.48 21.17 12.66
CA ALA A 498 1.63 20.34 11.82
C ALA A 498 1.40 20.98 10.45
N LEU A 499 1.14 22.29 10.40
CA LEU A 499 1.05 23.06 9.14
C LEU A 499 2.33 22.90 8.30
N ALA A 500 3.50 23.05 8.91
CA ALA A 500 4.77 22.92 8.23
C ALA A 500 4.92 21.53 7.58
N ARG A 501 4.55 20.45 8.29
CA ARG A 501 4.58 19.08 7.74
C ARG A 501 3.66 18.92 6.53
N CYS A 502 2.42 19.41 6.61
CA CYS A 502 1.46 19.30 5.53
C CYS A 502 1.91 20.07 4.28
N VAL A 503 2.27 21.36 4.42
CA VAL A 503 2.68 22.17 3.26
C VAL A 503 4.04 21.76 2.69
N LEU A 504 4.90 21.13 3.52
CA LEU A 504 6.12 20.49 3.03
C LEU A 504 5.80 19.29 2.16
N GLY A 505 4.81 18.46 2.55
CA GLY A 505 4.30 17.35 1.74
C GLY A 505 3.66 17.79 0.41
N GLU A 506 3.14 19.03 0.33
CA GLU A 506 2.62 19.65 -0.89
C GLU A 506 3.70 20.34 -1.77
N GLY A 507 4.98 20.19 -1.42
CA GLY A 507 6.07 20.77 -2.20
C GLY A 507 6.33 22.27 -1.94
N ASN A 508 5.89 22.80 -0.81
CA ASN A 508 6.08 24.22 -0.48
C ASN A 508 6.97 24.42 0.75
N PRO A 509 8.32 24.22 0.62
CA PRO A 509 9.24 24.36 1.73
C PRO A 509 9.34 25.79 2.29
N GLN A 510 9.10 26.81 1.46
CA GLN A 510 9.15 28.19 1.92
C GLN A 510 8.06 28.48 2.96
N ARG A 511 6.83 28.05 2.67
CA ARG A 511 5.71 28.18 3.61
C ARG A 511 5.90 27.35 4.86
N ALA A 512 6.52 26.15 4.73
CA ALA A 512 6.87 25.31 5.87
C ALA A 512 7.85 26.00 6.83
N LEU A 513 8.90 26.62 6.29
CA LEU A 513 9.87 27.40 7.07
C LEU A 513 9.25 28.62 7.74
N GLU A 514 8.35 29.32 7.07
CA GLU A 514 7.60 30.46 7.66
C GLU A 514 6.74 29.99 8.85
N ALA A 515 6.06 28.84 8.72
CA ALA A 515 5.26 28.27 9.80
C ALA A 515 6.12 27.85 11.00
N LEU A 516 7.29 27.21 10.77
CA LEU A 516 8.20 26.81 11.85
C LEU A 516 8.82 28.02 12.58
N ARG A 517 9.22 29.06 11.84
CA ARG A 517 9.70 30.31 12.47
C ARG A 517 8.60 30.97 13.32
N ARG A 518 7.36 30.92 12.84
CA ARG A 518 6.25 31.43 13.64
C ARG A 518 6.01 30.60 14.90
N ALA A 519 6.17 29.27 14.81
CA ALA A 519 6.11 28.40 16.00
C ALA A 519 7.22 28.73 17.00
N GLU A 520 8.46 28.98 16.55
CA GLU A 520 9.59 29.37 17.41
C GLU A 520 9.37 30.72 18.09
N GLU A 521 8.88 31.75 17.36
CA GLU A 521 8.58 33.07 17.90
C GLU A 521 7.52 33.07 19.01
N ILE A 522 6.55 32.14 18.94
CA ILE A 522 5.46 32.02 19.91
C ILE A 522 5.92 31.34 21.20
N LEU A 523 6.83 30.37 21.10
CA LEU A 523 7.30 29.60 22.25
C LEU A 523 8.16 30.40 23.18
N PRO A 524 8.10 30.14 24.51
CA PRO A 524 9.05 30.71 25.46
C PRO A 524 10.50 30.35 25.06
N SER A 525 11.43 31.32 25.23
CA SER A 525 12.87 31.13 24.92
C SER A 525 13.57 30.18 25.88
N SER A 526 12.91 29.69 26.96
CA SER A 526 13.49 28.70 27.87
C SER A 526 13.57 27.32 27.18
N PRO A 527 14.67 26.58 27.37
CA PRO A 527 14.80 25.23 26.81
C PRO A 527 13.62 24.34 27.18
N SER A 528 12.99 23.75 26.16
CA SER A 528 11.86 22.83 26.32
C SER A 528 11.83 21.83 25.16
N PRO A 529 11.23 20.65 25.34
CA PRO A 529 11.07 19.68 24.25
C PRO A 529 10.31 20.25 23.05
N ALA A 530 9.30 21.12 23.27
CA ALA A 530 8.56 21.77 22.20
C ALA A 530 9.44 22.69 21.34
N LEU A 531 10.31 23.50 21.99
CA LEU A 531 11.26 24.36 21.28
C LEU A 531 12.32 23.53 20.54
N ALA A 532 12.86 22.48 21.19
CA ALA A 532 13.81 21.57 20.54
C ALA A 532 13.21 20.93 19.28
N ARG A 533 11.96 20.49 19.35
CA ARG A 533 11.22 19.93 18.21
C ARG A 533 11.10 20.93 17.06
N VAL A 534 10.66 22.14 17.32
CA VAL A 534 10.47 23.17 16.27
C VAL A 534 11.77 23.47 15.55
N ILE A 535 12.86 23.65 16.29
CA ILE A 535 14.18 23.93 15.70
C ILE A 535 14.72 22.73 14.91
N ALA A 536 14.55 21.50 15.41
CA ALA A 536 14.95 20.28 14.71
C ALA A 536 14.15 20.06 13.42
N GLU A 537 12.83 20.38 13.41
CA GLU A 537 12.01 20.31 12.20
C GLU A 537 12.38 21.42 11.19
N GLU A 538 12.75 22.63 11.64
CA GLU A 538 13.29 23.67 10.74
C GLU A 538 14.60 23.21 10.08
N ALA A 539 15.51 22.64 10.87
CA ALA A 539 16.75 22.06 10.36
C ALA A 539 16.47 20.98 9.30
N ARG A 540 15.51 20.08 9.59
CA ARG A 540 15.11 19.04 8.64
C ARG A 540 14.52 19.61 7.36
N CYS A 541 13.65 20.60 7.45
CA CYS A 541 13.04 21.26 6.30
C CYS A 541 14.10 21.93 5.41
N LEU A 542 15.11 22.59 6.01
CA LEU A 542 16.23 23.19 5.31
C LEU A 542 17.09 22.11 4.59
N MET A 543 17.41 21.02 5.28
CA MET A 543 18.16 19.89 4.69
C MET A 543 17.43 19.29 3.50
N LEU A 544 16.12 19.01 3.63
CA LEU A 544 15.29 18.49 2.54
C LEU A 544 15.16 19.48 1.36
N SER A 545 15.33 20.76 1.61
CA SER A 545 15.39 21.82 0.60
C SER A 545 16.79 22.01 0.00
N ALA A 546 17.73 21.10 0.28
CA ALA A 546 19.15 21.14 -0.12
C ALA A 546 19.86 22.45 0.27
N ARG A 547 19.56 22.97 1.47
CA ARG A 547 20.21 24.13 2.12
C ARG A 547 21.04 23.65 3.31
N ALA A 548 22.02 22.79 3.06
CA ALA A 548 22.77 22.04 4.06
C ALA A 548 23.52 22.96 5.04
N VAL A 549 24.09 24.07 4.58
CA VAL A 549 24.83 25.03 5.42
C VAL A 549 23.92 25.68 6.47
N GLU A 550 22.73 26.10 6.10
CA GLU A 550 21.76 26.71 7.03
C GLU A 550 21.17 25.65 7.97
N ALA A 551 20.90 24.47 7.44
CA ALA A 551 20.41 23.34 8.22
C ALA A 551 21.41 22.95 9.32
N GLU A 552 22.69 22.91 9.04
CA GLU A 552 23.76 22.63 10.01
C GLU A 552 23.72 23.60 11.20
N GLN A 553 23.58 24.91 10.95
CA GLN A 553 23.50 25.88 12.02
C GLN A 553 22.28 25.62 12.92
N ARG A 554 21.11 25.34 12.31
CA ARG A 554 19.89 25.04 13.07
C ARG A 554 19.99 23.70 13.82
N CYS A 555 20.69 22.69 13.29
CA CYS A 555 20.99 21.46 14.02
C CYS A 555 21.80 21.74 15.31
N HIS A 556 22.79 22.59 15.24
CA HIS A 556 23.54 22.99 16.45
C HIS A 556 22.67 23.70 17.47
N ASP A 557 21.79 24.62 17.03
CA ASP A 557 20.82 25.27 17.92
C ASP A 557 19.87 24.24 18.57
N ALA A 558 19.36 23.30 17.79
CA ALA A 558 18.48 22.22 18.27
C ALA A 558 19.20 21.34 19.32
N LEU A 559 20.48 20.97 19.09
CA LEU A 559 21.27 20.18 20.02
C LEU A 559 21.49 20.89 21.36
N VAL A 560 21.75 22.22 21.34
CA VAL A 560 21.90 23.01 22.55
C VAL A 560 20.61 22.98 23.38
N VAL A 561 19.46 23.19 22.74
CA VAL A 561 18.16 23.19 23.42
C VAL A 561 17.76 21.79 23.90
N ALA A 562 17.91 20.76 23.06
CA ALA A 562 17.56 19.39 23.40
C ALA A 562 18.36 18.86 24.60
N ARG A 563 19.68 19.11 24.61
CA ARG A 563 20.56 18.76 25.74
C ARG A 563 20.25 19.51 27.02
N ALA A 564 19.84 20.77 26.90
CA ALA A 564 19.48 21.60 28.05
C ALA A 564 18.15 21.18 28.73
N CYS A 565 17.27 20.50 28.02
CA CYS A 565 16.01 19.95 28.55
C CYS A 565 15.98 18.42 28.62
N ASP A 566 17.14 17.74 28.52
CA ASP A 566 17.30 16.27 28.56
C ASP A 566 16.40 15.52 27.55
N SER A 567 16.13 16.12 26.38
CA SER A 567 15.32 15.51 25.34
C SER A 567 16.17 14.67 24.40
N ARG A 568 16.35 13.37 24.72
CA ARG A 568 17.09 12.40 23.90
C ARG A 568 16.49 12.22 22.51
N GLU A 569 15.16 12.31 22.37
CA GLU A 569 14.45 12.21 21.10
C GLU A 569 14.92 13.29 20.10
N PHE A 570 14.84 14.57 20.49
CA PHE A 570 15.21 15.67 19.60
C PHE A 570 16.72 15.86 19.47
N GLU A 571 17.52 15.36 20.43
CA GLU A 571 18.95 15.20 20.28
C GLU A 571 19.26 14.23 19.11
N GLY A 572 18.64 13.04 19.10
CA GLY A 572 18.81 12.07 18.01
C GLY A 572 18.33 12.61 16.67
N HIS A 573 17.20 13.33 16.63
CA HIS A 573 16.69 13.96 15.40
C HIS A 573 17.67 15.01 14.84
N ALA A 574 18.23 15.85 15.68
CA ALA A 574 19.19 16.88 15.27
C ALA A 574 20.52 16.28 14.79
N LEU A 575 21.05 15.24 15.49
CA LEU A 575 22.25 14.51 15.08
C LEU A 575 22.06 13.83 13.71
N ASN A 576 20.90 13.23 13.50
CA ASN A 576 20.56 12.57 12.23
C ASN A 576 20.57 13.57 11.07
N THR A 577 19.92 14.73 11.23
CA THR A 577 19.89 15.78 10.21
C THR A 577 21.29 16.39 9.98
N LEU A 578 22.05 16.62 11.06
CA LEU A 578 23.42 17.14 11.00
C LEU A 578 24.35 16.19 10.23
N GLY A 579 24.20 14.88 10.45
CA GLY A 579 24.94 13.86 9.71
C GLY A 579 24.68 13.93 8.20
N CYS A 580 23.42 14.11 7.78
CA CYS A 580 23.11 14.32 6.36
C CYS A 580 23.77 15.58 5.81
N CYS A 581 23.67 16.71 6.53
CA CYS A 581 24.29 17.98 6.09
C CYS A 581 25.80 17.86 5.91
N ARG A 582 26.49 17.15 6.82
CA ARG A 582 27.93 16.88 6.70
C ARG A 582 28.25 15.98 5.52
N GLY A 583 27.45 14.97 5.27
CA GLY A 583 27.58 14.09 4.10
C GLY A 583 27.45 14.84 2.77
N GLU A 584 26.46 15.73 2.66
CA GLU A 584 26.26 16.59 1.46
C GLU A 584 27.42 17.57 1.24
N GLN A 585 28.09 18.01 2.31
CA GLN A 585 29.29 18.84 2.25
C GLN A 585 30.58 18.03 1.97
N GLY A 586 30.50 16.69 1.91
CA GLY A 586 31.62 15.79 1.63
C GLY A 586 32.45 15.39 2.85
N ASP A 587 32.03 15.77 4.09
CA ASP A 587 32.67 15.33 5.34
C ASP A 587 32.06 13.99 5.80
N HIS A 588 32.32 12.94 5.02
CA HIS A 588 31.68 11.64 5.22
C HIS A 588 32.06 10.96 6.55
N ASP A 589 33.31 11.15 7.04
CA ASP A 589 33.76 10.56 8.32
C ASP A 589 32.96 11.13 9.50
N ALA A 590 32.81 12.48 9.56
CA ALA A 590 31.99 13.13 10.57
C ALA A 590 30.51 12.77 10.41
N ALA A 591 30.02 12.69 9.18
CA ALA A 591 28.63 12.31 8.87
C ALA A 591 28.28 10.91 9.39
N VAL A 592 29.13 9.91 9.11
CA VAL A 592 28.95 8.52 9.58
C VAL A 592 28.96 8.45 11.11
N ALA A 593 29.89 9.18 11.76
CA ALA A 593 29.99 9.20 13.24
C ALA A 593 28.69 9.76 13.86
N LEU A 594 28.16 10.89 13.33
CA LEU A 594 26.92 11.52 13.81
C LEU A 594 25.69 10.63 13.60
N LEU A 595 25.61 9.98 12.43
CA LEU A 595 24.48 9.09 12.11
C LEU A 595 24.50 7.82 12.95
N ARG A 596 25.69 7.29 13.32
CA ARG A 596 25.78 6.17 14.25
C ARG A 596 25.36 6.55 15.66
N GLU A 597 25.76 7.76 16.14
CA GLU A 597 25.26 8.28 17.43
C GLU A 597 23.73 8.46 17.42
N ALA A 598 23.17 8.99 16.34
CA ALA A 598 21.72 9.09 16.17
C ALA A 598 21.03 7.73 16.15
N LEU A 599 21.65 6.70 15.53
CA LEU A 599 21.16 5.33 15.51
C LEU A 599 21.16 4.70 16.91
N GLU A 600 22.24 4.88 17.69
CA GLU A 600 22.30 4.40 19.08
C GLU A 600 21.19 5.02 19.93
N ILE A 601 20.91 6.32 19.78
CA ILE A 601 19.81 6.99 20.48
C ILE A 601 18.45 6.40 20.04
N ALA A 602 18.25 6.16 18.77
CA ALA A 602 17.02 5.58 18.26
C ALA A 602 16.82 4.13 18.77
N GLU A 603 17.90 3.34 18.93
CA GLU A 603 17.88 2.00 19.52
C GLU A 603 17.56 2.05 21.02
N GLU A 604 18.14 3.01 21.78
CA GLU A 604 17.83 3.24 23.19
C GLU A 604 16.35 3.55 23.42
N LEU A 605 15.80 4.46 22.60
CA LEU A 605 14.41 4.89 22.68
C LEU A 605 13.44 3.84 22.13
N ARG A 606 13.94 2.88 21.35
CA ARG A 606 13.14 1.92 20.57
C ARG A 606 12.10 2.61 19.68
N ASP A 607 12.48 3.80 19.19
CA ASP A 607 11.63 4.55 18.26
C ASP A 607 11.88 4.11 16.81
N PRO A 608 10.95 3.40 16.20
CA PRO A 608 11.12 2.86 14.86
C PRO A 608 11.21 3.91 13.76
N ASP A 609 10.62 5.09 13.95
CA ASP A 609 10.71 6.20 13.01
C ASP A 609 12.12 6.77 12.95
N SER A 610 12.71 7.02 14.11
CA SER A 610 14.10 7.45 14.23
C SER A 610 15.06 6.38 13.74
N LEU A 611 14.80 5.09 14.05
CA LEU A 611 15.57 3.96 13.54
C LEU A 611 15.58 3.92 12.01
N ALA A 612 14.41 3.96 11.39
CA ALA A 612 14.27 3.90 9.95
C ALA A 612 14.95 5.08 9.25
N ARG A 613 14.82 6.29 9.80
CA ARG A 613 15.52 7.49 9.32
C ARG A 613 17.03 7.36 9.46
N ALA A 614 17.51 6.88 10.61
CA ALA A 614 18.91 6.70 10.86
C ALA A 614 19.55 5.68 9.90
N TYR A 615 18.89 4.53 9.68
CA TYR A 615 19.32 3.54 8.69
C TYR A 615 19.29 4.09 7.25
N GLY A 616 18.21 4.77 6.86
CA GLY A 616 18.08 5.36 5.53
C GLY A 616 19.18 6.39 5.25
N ASN A 617 19.41 7.28 6.20
CA ASN A 617 20.41 8.34 6.06
C ASN A 617 21.86 7.81 6.16
N LEU A 618 22.12 6.84 7.06
CA LEU A 618 23.43 6.21 7.15
C LEU A 618 23.80 5.47 5.87
N THR A 619 22.88 4.69 5.31
CA THR A 619 23.12 3.99 4.03
C THR A 619 23.30 4.98 2.88
N TYR A 620 22.57 6.10 2.84
CA TYR A 620 22.74 7.16 1.85
C TYR A 620 24.14 7.82 1.93
N VAL A 621 24.58 8.17 3.15
CA VAL A 621 25.90 8.78 3.35
C VAL A 621 27.02 7.78 3.02
N LEU A 622 26.89 6.51 3.38
CA LEU A 622 27.85 5.47 3.01
C LEU A 622 27.96 5.26 1.49
N LEU A 623 26.83 5.36 0.75
CA LEU A 623 26.84 5.37 -0.72
C LEU A 623 27.65 6.55 -1.27
N GLY A 624 27.45 7.74 -0.72
CA GLY A 624 28.21 8.95 -1.10
C GLY A 624 29.69 8.84 -0.80
N ALA A 625 30.04 8.22 0.33
CA ALA A 625 31.41 7.94 0.75
C ALA A 625 32.13 6.89 -0.12
N GLY A 626 31.38 6.07 -0.87
CA GLY A 626 31.93 4.92 -1.61
C GLY A 626 32.09 3.65 -0.76
N GLU A 627 31.58 3.66 0.50
CA GLU A 627 31.58 2.49 1.40
C GLU A 627 30.43 1.54 1.07
N LEU A 628 30.37 1.13 -0.21
CA LEU A 628 29.28 0.37 -0.79
C LEU A 628 29.04 -0.98 -0.09
N ALA A 629 30.10 -1.65 0.33
CA ALA A 629 30.00 -2.95 1.00
C ALA A 629 29.34 -2.83 2.37
N GLU A 630 29.67 -1.78 3.12
CA GLU A 630 29.08 -1.50 4.43
C GLU A 630 27.61 -1.08 4.29
N ALA A 631 27.30 -0.21 3.32
CA ALA A 631 25.90 0.18 3.04
C ALA A 631 25.01 -1.03 2.74
N ALA A 632 25.49 -1.99 1.95
CA ALA A 632 24.74 -3.22 1.67
C ALA A 632 24.67 -4.15 2.90
N ALA A 633 25.76 -4.31 3.66
CA ALA A 633 25.81 -5.22 4.81
C ALA A 633 24.85 -4.80 5.92
N LEU A 634 24.73 -3.48 6.20
CA LEU A 634 23.81 -2.95 7.21
C LEU A 634 22.38 -3.43 7.06
N VAL A 635 21.91 -3.62 5.84
CA VAL A 635 20.55 -4.08 5.54
C VAL A 635 20.49 -5.60 5.45
N LEU A 636 21.42 -6.23 4.73
CA LEU A 636 21.42 -7.68 4.51
C LEU A 636 21.59 -8.47 5.81
N GLU A 637 22.44 -8.01 6.74
CA GLU A 637 22.64 -8.67 8.04
C GLU A 637 21.37 -8.70 8.88
N ARG A 638 20.55 -7.65 8.81
CA ARG A 638 19.24 -7.61 9.51
C ARG A 638 18.22 -8.55 8.88
N ILE A 639 18.20 -8.61 7.55
CA ILE A 639 17.35 -9.57 6.83
C ILE A 639 17.72 -11.01 7.21
N ASP A 640 19.01 -11.34 7.26
CA ASP A 640 19.51 -12.67 7.63
C ASP A 640 19.22 -13.04 9.09
N GLN A 641 19.13 -12.05 9.98
CA GLN A 641 18.72 -12.24 11.38
C GLN A 641 17.21 -12.45 11.54
N GLY A 642 16.45 -12.51 10.45
CA GLY A 642 14.99 -12.70 10.45
C GLY A 642 14.23 -11.42 10.83
N GLU A 643 14.89 -10.28 10.93
CA GLU A 643 14.24 -8.99 10.94
C GLU A 643 13.73 -8.74 9.53
N GLN A 644 12.43 -8.86 9.35
CA GLN A 644 11.83 -8.50 8.06
C GLN A 644 12.08 -7.01 7.83
N ILE A 645 12.30 -6.62 6.55
CA ILE A 645 12.38 -5.20 6.16
C ILE A 645 10.98 -4.61 6.36
N VAL A 646 10.68 -4.27 7.61
CA VAL A 646 9.35 -3.93 8.05
C VAL A 646 9.12 -2.44 7.88
N GLY A 647 8.22 -2.09 6.96
CA GLY A 647 7.67 -0.75 6.80
C GLY A 647 8.41 0.14 5.80
N LEU A 648 7.71 1.18 5.36
CA LEU A 648 8.10 2.17 4.35
C LEU A 648 9.49 2.79 4.56
N ARG A 649 9.99 2.79 5.79
CA ARG A 649 11.20 3.53 6.17
C ARG A 649 12.50 2.73 6.05
N LEU A 650 12.51 1.44 6.30
CA LEU A 650 13.63 0.57 5.91
C LEU A 650 13.67 0.37 4.40
N ARG A 651 12.61 0.69 3.70
CA ARG A 651 12.54 0.70 2.25
C ARG A 651 13.57 1.65 1.63
N THR A 652 13.77 2.84 2.19
CA THR A 652 14.84 3.77 1.76
C THR A 652 16.23 3.17 1.98
N ALA A 653 16.49 2.59 3.15
CA ALA A 653 17.76 1.91 3.42
C ALA A 653 17.98 0.72 2.49
N ALA A 654 16.94 -0.09 2.23
CA ALA A 654 17.01 -1.24 1.33
C ALA A 654 17.18 -0.81 -0.14
N SER A 655 16.57 0.30 -0.57
CA SER A 655 16.81 0.90 -1.88
C SER A 655 18.24 1.35 -2.04
N ASN A 656 18.79 2.01 -1.03
CA ASN A 656 20.21 2.42 -1.00
C ASN A 656 21.14 1.19 -1.00
N ALA A 657 20.80 0.13 -0.27
CA ALA A 657 21.55 -1.13 -0.27
C ALA A 657 21.48 -1.82 -1.64
N ALA A 658 20.34 -1.79 -2.32
CA ALA A 658 20.20 -2.33 -3.68
C ALA A 658 21.06 -1.52 -4.68
N ASP A 659 21.08 -0.18 -4.58
CA ASP A 659 22.00 0.66 -5.39
C ASP A 659 23.46 0.32 -5.09
N ALA A 660 23.84 0.14 -3.81
CA ALA A 660 25.20 -0.31 -3.45
C ALA A 660 25.56 -1.66 -4.11
N LEU A 661 24.65 -2.63 -4.09
CA LEU A 661 24.84 -3.94 -4.73
C LEU A 661 24.96 -3.83 -6.25
N ILE A 662 24.14 -2.98 -6.90
CA ILE A 662 24.24 -2.70 -8.34
C ILE A 662 25.61 -2.13 -8.69
N ARG A 663 26.10 -1.18 -7.92
CA ARG A 663 27.42 -0.55 -8.12
C ARG A 663 28.58 -1.53 -7.91
N LEU A 664 28.48 -2.38 -6.88
CA LEU A 664 29.45 -3.45 -6.60
C LEU A 664 29.46 -4.58 -7.65
N GLY A 665 28.50 -4.59 -8.59
CA GLY A 665 28.34 -5.68 -9.56
C GLY A 665 27.64 -6.92 -9.01
N ARG A 666 27.06 -6.87 -7.81
CA ARG A 666 26.32 -7.97 -7.17
C ARG A 666 24.84 -7.93 -7.60
N TRP A 667 24.60 -7.99 -8.91
CA TRP A 667 23.28 -7.72 -9.51
C TRP A 667 22.21 -8.74 -9.14
N ASP A 668 22.58 -10.01 -8.91
CA ASP A 668 21.63 -11.05 -8.50
C ASP A 668 21.18 -10.85 -7.03
N ASP A 669 22.07 -10.34 -6.18
CA ASP A 669 21.71 -9.96 -4.80
C ASP A 669 20.80 -8.73 -4.80
N ALA A 670 21.07 -7.76 -5.69
CA ALA A 670 20.23 -6.59 -5.87
C ALA A 670 18.82 -6.99 -6.36
N ASP A 671 18.70 -7.88 -7.35
CA ASP A 671 17.40 -8.39 -7.84
C ASP A 671 16.60 -9.04 -6.72
N ARG A 672 17.26 -9.93 -5.93
CA ARG A 672 16.60 -10.59 -4.78
C ARG A 672 16.10 -9.59 -3.74
N LEU A 673 16.91 -8.59 -3.40
CA LEU A 673 16.52 -7.54 -2.45
C LEU A 673 15.35 -6.71 -2.98
N LEU A 674 15.40 -6.30 -4.26
CA LEU A 674 14.31 -5.54 -4.89
C LEU A 674 13.02 -6.36 -5.02
N GLU A 675 13.10 -7.67 -5.31
CA GLU A 675 11.95 -8.59 -5.32
C GLU A 675 11.32 -8.72 -3.91
N GLN A 676 12.14 -8.80 -2.86
CA GLN A 676 11.66 -8.77 -1.48
C GLN A 676 10.93 -7.46 -1.17
N MET A 677 11.48 -6.31 -1.61
CA MET A 677 10.84 -5.01 -1.43
C MET A 677 9.51 -4.90 -2.17
N ASP A 678 9.40 -5.41 -3.40
CA ASP A 678 8.15 -5.43 -4.17
C ASP A 678 7.06 -6.27 -3.49
N SER A 679 7.46 -7.31 -2.73
CA SER A 679 6.53 -8.13 -1.95
C SER A 679 5.95 -7.41 -0.71
N MET A 680 6.49 -6.25 -0.37
CA MET A 680 6.21 -5.51 0.89
C MET A 680 5.45 -4.21 0.61
N SER A 681 4.29 -4.27 -0.05
CA SER A 681 3.49 -3.08 -0.40
C SER A 681 3.02 -2.27 0.82
N GLY A 682 3.23 -1.00 0.73
CA GLY A 682 2.68 0.00 1.65
C GLY A 682 3.00 1.39 1.13
N CYS A 683 1.97 2.16 0.90
CA CYS A 683 1.88 3.51 0.37
C CYS A 683 3.05 4.48 0.67
N GLY A 684 3.57 5.11 -0.37
CA GLY A 684 4.44 6.28 -0.32
C GLY A 684 5.45 6.33 -1.47
N PRO A 685 5.92 7.52 -1.85
CA PRO A 685 6.95 7.66 -2.87
C PRO A 685 8.19 6.87 -2.47
N SER A 686 8.68 6.03 -3.36
CA SER A 686 9.83 5.18 -3.11
C SER A 686 10.77 5.16 -4.30
N THR A 687 12.05 5.29 -4.02
CA THR A 687 13.13 5.08 -4.99
C THR A 687 13.22 3.66 -5.58
N PRO A 688 12.60 2.58 -5.06
CA PRO A 688 12.70 1.24 -5.62
C PRO A 688 12.42 1.12 -7.12
N PRO A 689 11.37 1.71 -7.70
CA PRO A 689 11.16 1.63 -9.14
C PRO A 689 12.29 2.26 -9.95
N ALA A 690 12.88 3.36 -9.50
CA ALA A 690 14.02 3.98 -10.16
C ALA A 690 15.29 3.13 -10.06
N THR A 691 15.57 2.55 -8.90
CA THR A 691 16.72 1.64 -8.69
C THR A 691 16.55 0.36 -9.52
N ARG A 692 15.35 -0.19 -9.59
CA ARG A 692 15.04 -1.33 -10.46
C ARG A 692 15.21 -0.97 -11.95
N ALA A 693 14.75 0.21 -12.36
CA ALA A 693 14.94 0.70 -13.73
C ALA A 693 16.42 0.79 -14.10
N LEU A 694 17.29 1.26 -13.19
CA LEU A 694 18.72 1.32 -13.40
C LEU A 694 19.32 -0.07 -13.67
N LEU A 695 18.95 -1.08 -12.87
CA LEU A 695 19.39 -2.47 -13.06
C LEU A 695 18.89 -3.05 -14.39
N ASP A 696 17.62 -2.77 -14.74
CA ASP A 696 16.99 -3.22 -15.98
C ASP A 696 17.68 -2.61 -17.21
N ILE A 697 18.07 -1.32 -17.16
CA ILE A 697 18.85 -0.67 -18.23
C ILE A 697 20.17 -1.41 -18.43
N ARG A 698 20.92 -1.67 -17.35
CA ARG A 698 22.23 -2.32 -17.41
C ARG A 698 22.16 -3.78 -17.88
N ARG A 699 21.05 -4.50 -17.61
CA ARG A 699 20.75 -5.84 -18.11
C ARG A 699 20.14 -5.85 -19.52
N GLY A 700 19.73 -4.69 -20.07
CA GLY A 700 19.11 -4.56 -21.40
C GLY A 700 17.62 -4.82 -21.46
N ARG A 701 16.93 -4.81 -20.32
CA ARG A 701 15.47 -4.99 -20.20
C ARG A 701 14.75 -3.64 -20.36
N PHE A 702 14.89 -2.99 -21.53
CA PHE A 702 14.48 -1.59 -21.75
C PHE A 702 12.98 -1.33 -21.61
N GLU A 703 12.11 -2.30 -21.92
CA GLU A 703 10.66 -2.15 -21.76
C GLU A 703 10.28 -2.11 -20.28
N GLN A 704 10.87 -3.00 -19.45
CA GLN A 704 10.70 -3.01 -18.01
C GLN A 704 11.27 -1.72 -17.39
N ALA A 705 12.45 -1.31 -17.82
CA ALA A 705 13.06 -0.06 -17.36
C ALA A 705 12.15 1.15 -17.62
N ALA A 706 11.57 1.26 -18.82
CA ALA A 706 10.65 2.34 -19.15
C ALA A 706 9.37 2.31 -18.29
N SER A 707 8.83 1.12 -18.03
CA SER A 707 7.67 0.95 -17.14
C SER A 707 8.00 1.36 -15.70
N ASN A 708 9.18 0.98 -15.20
CA ASN A 708 9.64 1.32 -13.86
C ASN A 708 9.96 2.81 -13.70
N VAL A 709 10.53 3.48 -14.73
CA VAL A 709 10.69 4.94 -14.73
C VAL A 709 9.34 5.63 -14.65
N ALA A 710 8.35 5.20 -15.46
CA ALA A 710 7.02 5.78 -15.40
C ALA A 710 6.30 5.51 -14.05
N ALA A 711 6.60 4.40 -13.38
CA ALA A 711 6.11 4.14 -12.02
C ALA A 711 6.75 5.08 -11.01
N ALA A 712 8.08 5.28 -11.07
CA ALA A 712 8.79 6.22 -10.20
C ALA A 712 8.27 7.66 -10.37
N GLU A 713 8.01 8.10 -11.61
CA GLU A 713 7.45 9.43 -11.88
C GLU A 713 6.04 9.61 -11.28
N ARG A 714 5.20 8.59 -11.35
CA ARG A 714 3.86 8.62 -10.75
C ARG A 714 3.91 8.64 -9.22
N GLU A 715 4.84 7.89 -8.63
CA GLU A 715 5.04 7.88 -7.17
C GLU A 715 5.59 9.21 -6.66
N LEU A 716 6.50 9.84 -7.40
CA LEU A 716 7.03 11.17 -7.05
C LEU A 716 5.94 12.26 -7.14
N GLY A 717 5.01 12.17 -8.11
CA GLY A 717 4.01 13.21 -8.32
C GLY A 717 4.64 14.61 -8.42
N ASP A 718 4.16 15.53 -7.58
CA ASP A 718 4.72 16.87 -7.44
C ASP A 718 5.80 16.97 -6.33
N SER A 719 6.52 15.88 -6.02
CA SER A 719 7.57 15.87 -5.00
C SER A 719 8.62 16.96 -5.27
N TYR A 720 8.99 17.67 -4.21
CA TYR A 720 10.05 18.68 -4.22
C TYR A 720 11.39 18.13 -3.70
N LEU A 721 11.44 16.87 -3.33
CA LEU A 721 12.64 16.22 -2.80
C LEU A 721 13.68 16.07 -3.91
N TRP A 722 14.63 17.00 -3.94
CA TRP A 722 15.65 17.06 -4.99
C TRP A 722 16.40 15.74 -5.18
N GLN A 723 16.75 15.06 -4.09
CA GLN A 723 17.50 13.80 -4.11
C GLN A 723 16.75 12.70 -4.89
N GLU A 724 15.43 12.59 -4.70
CA GLU A 724 14.60 11.61 -5.40
C GLU A 724 14.36 12.02 -6.85
N LEU A 725 13.98 13.28 -7.09
CA LEU A 725 13.73 13.81 -8.42
C LEU A 725 15.00 13.75 -9.29
N GLY A 726 16.14 14.15 -8.72
CA GLY A 726 17.44 14.13 -9.40
C GLY A 726 17.84 12.72 -9.82
N PHE A 727 17.64 11.72 -8.96
CA PHE A 727 17.96 10.33 -9.28
C PHE A 727 17.06 9.77 -10.40
N VAL A 728 15.75 10.03 -10.38
CA VAL A 728 14.85 9.60 -11.46
C VAL A 728 15.24 10.23 -12.81
N ARG A 729 15.63 11.51 -12.82
CA ARG A 729 16.13 12.18 -14.03
C ARG A 729 17.42 11.56 -14.56
N LEU A 730 18.36 11.18 -13.69
CA LEU A 730 19.58 10.44 -14.07
C LEU A 730 19.23 9.12 -14.75
N VAL A 731 18.35 8.32 -14.15
CA VAL A 731 17.92 7.04 -14.72
C VAL A 731 17.23 7.20 -16.09
N ARG A 732 16.39 8.25 -16.25
CA ARG A 732 15.79 8.59 -17.56
C ARG A 732 16.84 8.94 -18.62
N ALA A 733 17.84 9.71 -18.25
CA ALA A 733 18.92 10.06 -19.16
C ALA A 733 19.76 8.84 -19.56
N GLU A 734 20.09 7.93 -18.61
CA GLU A 734 20.75 6.66 -18.94
C GLU A 734 19.92 5.82 -19.90
N LEU A 735 18.62 5.67 -19.64
CA LEU A 735 17.71 4.95 -20.53
C LEU A 735 17.68 5.55 -21.93
N ALA A 736 17.62 6.89 -22.04
CA ALA A 736 17.64 7.57 -23.33
C ALA A 736 18.96 7.36 -24.10
N LEU A 737 20.11 7.39 -23.39
CA LEU A 737 21.42 7.13 -23.99
C LEU A 737 21.53 5.71 -24.54
N ASP A 738 21.12 4.71 -23.77
CA ASP A 738 21.21 3.30 -24.17
C ASP A 738 20.17 2.92 -25.24
N GLN A 739 19.09 3.70 -25.37
CA GLN A 739 18.16 3.63 -26.51
C GLN A 739 18.64 4.42 -27.74
N GLY A 740 19.81 5.06 -27.71
CA GLY A 740 20.36 5.82 -28.84
C GLY A 740 19.65 7.16 -29.08
N ARG A 741 19.13 7.79 -28.02
CA ARG A 741 18.43 9.11 -28.04
C ARG A 741 19.22 10.17 -27.25
N PRO A 742 20.47 10.53 -27.68
CA PRO A 742 21.35 11.42 -26.92
C PRO A 742 20.80 12.84 -26.77
N GLU A 743 20.09 13.40 -27.76
CA GLU A 743 19.46 14.71 -27.67
C GLU A 743 18.44 14.79 -26.51
N HIS A 744 17.68 13.71 -26.35
CA HIS A 744 16.70 13.63 -25.25
C HIS A 744 17.41 13.57 -23.88
N ALA A 745 18.46 12.79 -23.76
CA ALA A 745 19.27 12.70 -22.54
C ALA A 745 19.92 14.05 -22.18
N TYR A 746 20.44 14.77 -23.18
CA TYR A 746 21.01 16.11 -22.95
C TYR A 746 19.98 17.10 -22.40
N ASN A 747 18.80 17.20 -23.03
CA ASN A 747 17.74 18.11 -22.61
C ASN A 747 17.27 17.80 -21.18
N GLU A 748 17.19 16.53 -20.83
CA GLU A 748 16.84 16.09 -19.48
C GLU A 748 17.89 16.54 -18.45
N MET A 749 19.15 16.38 -18.77
CA MET A 749 20.24 16.78 -17.86
C MET A 749 20.40 18.32 -17.81
N GLU A 750 20.19 19.03 -18.90
CA GLU A 750 20.21 20.50 -18.90
C GLU A 750 19.14 21.06 -17.97
N GLN A 751 17.94 20.49 -18.01
CA GLN A 751 16.85 20.87 -17.12
C GLN A 751 17.19 20.51 -15.65
N ALA A 752 17.67 19.29 -15.39
CA ALA A 752 18.06 18.86 -14.06
C ALA A 752 19.16 19.77 -13.45
N LEU A 753 20.18 20.15 -14.22
CA LEU A 753 21.24 21.06 -13.77
C LEU A 753 20.73 22.48 -13.51
N ALA A 754 19.75 22.96 -14.29
CA ALA A 754 19.11 24.25 -14.05
C ALA A 754 18.34 24.26 -12.72
N GLU A 755 17.59 23.21 -12.44
CA GLU A 755 16.85 23.03 -11.17
C GLU A 755 17.84 22.88 -9.99
N ALA A 756 18.93 22.15 -10.16
CA ALA A 756 19.99 22.02 -9.15
C ALA A 756 20.70 23.34 -8.81
N SER A 757 20.60 24.37 -9.64
CA SER A 757 21.38 25.62 -9.46
C SER A 757 21.09 26.37 -8.15
N GLY A 758 19.94 26.11 -7.51
CA GLY A 758 19.55 26.66 -6.20
C GLY A 758 19.87 25.78 -5.00
N THR A 759 20.60 24.66 -5.18
CA THR A 759 20.89 23.67 -4.12
C THR A 759 22.38 23.61 -3.81
N ASP A 760 22.73 23.10 -2.61
CA ASP A 760 24.12 22.81 -2.18
C ASP A 760 24.56 21.38 -2.59
N ASP A 761 23.83 20.70 -3.49
CA ASP A 761 24.08 19.30 -3.85
C ASP A 761 25.45 19.13 -4.55
N THR A 762 26.31 18.35 -3.94
CA THR A 762 27.62 17.93 -4.48
C THR A 762 27.65 16.47 -4.94
N THR A 763 26.56 15.71 -4.72
CA THR A 763 26.51 14.26 -4.94
C THR A 763 26.02 13.91 -6.35
N LEU A 764 24.91 14.45 -6.80
CA LEU A 764 24.29 14.13 -8.10
C LEU A 764 24.81 14.98 -9.26
N ARG A 765 25.23 16.23 -9.00
CA ARG A 765 25.69 17.15 -10.04
C ARG A 765 26.84 16.63 -10.92
N PRO A 766 27.91 16.05 -10.37
CA PRO A 766 28.99 15.51 -11.22
C PRO A 766 28.49 14.43 -12.16
N GLU A 767 27.56 13.56 -11.72
CA GLU A 767 26.96 12.52 -12.53
C GLU A 767 26.03 13.08 -13.61
N MET A 768 25.25 14.12 -13.30
CA MET A 768 24.42 14.84 -14.28
C MET A 768 25.29 15.52 -15.36
N CYS A 769 26.38 16.17 -14.99
CA CYS A 769 27.35 16.73 -15.92
C CYS A 769 27.95 15.64 -16.81
N LEU A 770 28.31 14.48 -16.25
CA LEU A 770 28.82 13.34 -16.99
C LEU A 770 27.82 12.85 -18.05
N LEU A 771 26.55 12.63 -17.68
CA LEU A 771 25.55 12.15 -18.63
C LEU A 771 25.25 13.19 -19.72
N ALA A 772 25.24 14.48 -19.40
CA ALA A 772 25.15 15.55 -20.37
C ALA A 772 26.34 15.56 -21.35
N LEU A 773 27.56 15.39 -20.84
CA LEU A 773 28.78 15.28 -21.67
C LEU A 773 28.75 14.05 -22.57
N ARG A 774 28.37 12.89 -22.03
CA ARG A 774 28.19 11.66 -22.79
C ARG A 774 27.14 11.87 -23.90
N ALA A 775 26.05 12.54 -23.61
CA ALA A 775 25.00 12.85 -24.58
C ALA A 775 25.51 13.74 -25.74
N LEU A 776 26.28 14.79 -25.43
CA LEU A 776 26.89 15.66 -26.47
C LEU A 776 27.86 14.88 -27.34
N ALA A 777 28.69 14.03 -26.73
CA ALA A 777 29.68 13.23 -27.43
C ALA A 777 29.02 12.13 -28.29
N ASP A 778 28.00 11.47 -27.80
CA ASP A 778 27.25 10.43 -28.54
C ASP A 778 26.46 11.07 -29.71
N GLU A 779 25.87 12.28 -29.54
CA GLU A 779 25.22 13.03 -30.61
C GLU A 779 26.21 13.43 -31.72
N HIS A 780 27.44 13.87 -31.32
CA HIS A 780 28.50 14.13 -32.27
C HIS A 780 28.86 12.91 -33.10
N ASP A 781 29.08 11.76 -32.46
CA ASP A 781 29.42 10.50 -33.13
C ASP A 781 28.28 10.04 -34.06
N LEU A 782 27.04 10.17 -33.62
CA LEU A 782 25.85 9.83 -34.41
C LEU A 782 25.70 10.76 -35.62
N ALA A 783 25.89 12.05 -35.46
CA ALA A 783 25.85 13.03 -36.55
C ALA A 783 26.95 12.74 -37.60
N ARG A 784 28.14 12.42 -37.13
CA ARG A 784 29.27 12.01 -38.00
C ARG A 784 28.97 10.73 -38.77
N ALA A 785 28.42 9.72 -38.08
CA ALA A 785 28.04 8.45 -38.72
C ALA A 785 26.94 8.62 -39.77
N ARG A 786 26.02 9.58 -39.56
CA ARG A 786 24.91 9.92 -40.49
C ARG A 786 25.25 11.01 -41.51
N ASN A 787 26.52 11.45 -41.54
CA ASN A 787 26.99 12.57 -42.38
C ASN A 787 26.15 13.84 -42.22
N ARG A 788 25.69 14.13 -40.98
CA ARG A 788 24.90 15.31 -40.59
C ARG A 788 25.85 16.40 -40.04
N SER A 789 25.70 17.64 -40.48
CA SER A 789 26.46 18.78 -39.94
C SER A 789 25.89 19.19 -38.58
N ILE A 790 26.77 19.40 -37.61
CA ILE A 790 26.45 20.03 -36.29
C ILE A 790 27.41 21.19 -36.04
N ASP A 791 27.02 22.14 -35.19
CA ASP A 791 27.90 23.22 -34.69
C ASP A 791 28.86 22.69 -33.64
N LEU A 792 30.00 22.14 -34.08
CA LEU A 792 30.99 21.52 -33.19
C LEU A 792 31.57 22.55 -32.19
N ASP A 793 31.73 23.82 -32.56
CA ASP A 793 32.23 24.84 -31.65
C ASP A 793 31.27 25.16 -30.52
N LYS A 794 29.94 25.09 -30.81
CA LYS A 794 28.90 25.17 -29.77
C LYS A 794 29.01 23.99 -28.81
N TYR A 795 29.15 22.76 -29.35
CA TYR A 795 29.25 21.54 -28.53
C TYR A 795 30.49 21.54 -27.59
N ARG A 796 31.62 22.02 -28.11
CA ARG A 796 32.86 22.18 -27.33
C ARG A 796 32.70 23.15 -26.16
N ARG A 797 32.12 24.34 -26.44
CA ARG A 797 31.86 25.34 -25.37
C ARG A 797 30.91 24.78 -24.29
N LEU A 798 29.87 24.06 -24.68
CA LEU A 798 28.98 23.41 -23.72
C LEU A 798 29.71 22.34 -22.90
N ALA A 799 30.53 21.54 -23.55
CA ALA A 799 31.29 20.48 -22.88
C ALA A 799 32.32 21.04 -21.88
N ASP A 800 33.03 22.12 -22.27
CA ASP A 800 34.00 22.79 -21.38
C ASP A 800 33.28 23.39 -20.15
N ALA A 801 32.09 24.00 -20.33
CA ALA A 801 31.28 24.54 -19.23
C ALA A 801 30.78 23.45 -18.30
N LEU A 802 30.31 22.31 -18.84
CA LEU A 802 29.88 21.16 -18.04
C LEU A 802 31.03 20.53 -17.23
N LEU A 803 32.23 20.42 -17.83
CA LEU A 803 33.41 19.96 -17.12
C LEU A 803 33.80 20.90 -15.97
N GLU A 804 33.74 22.20 -16.21
CA GLU A 804 34.01 23.20 -15.17
C GLU A 804 33.03 23.07 -14.00
N GLN A 805 31.74 22.91 -14.30
CA GLN A 805 30.72 22.64 -13.29
C GLN A 805 30.99 21.33 -12.53
N ALA A 806 31.31 20.23 -13.22
CA ALA A 806 31.62 18.97 -12.57
C ALA A 806 32.80 19.09 -11.58
N VAL A 807 33.86 19.80 -11.98
CA VAL A 807 35.03 20.04 -11.11
C VAL A 807 34.68 20.95 -9.92
N LEU A 808 33.88 22.02 -10.15
CA LEU A 808 33.51 22.98 -9.11
C LEU A 808 32.67 22.35 -8.00
N HIS A 809 31.78 21.42 -8.35
CA HIS A 809 30.87 20.77 -7.41
C HIS A 809 31.35 19.40 -6.90
N THR A 810 32.59 19.04 -7.17
CA THR A 810 33.19 17.83 -6.61
C THR A 810 33.65 18.06 -5.19
N PRO A 811 33.25 17.24 -4.20
CA PRO A 811 33.64 17.44 -2.81
C PRO A 811 35.17 17.27 -2.64
N HIS A 812 35.75 18.17 -1.92
CA HIS A 812 37.18 18.14 -1.54
C HIS A 812 37.29 17.95 -0.02
N VAL A 813 37.83 16.83 0.42
CA VAL A 813 38.06 16.57 1.84
C VAL A 813 39.38 17.22 2.26
N GLY A 814 39.32 18.36 2.90
CA GLY A 814 40.50 19.11 3.36
C GLY A 814 41.41 19.57 2.21
N SER A 815 42.74 19.39 2.37
CA SER A 815 43.73 19.65 1.34
C SER A 815 44.14 18.42 0.51
N GLY A 816 43.31 17.36 0.57
CA GLY A 816 43.55 16.03 -0.04
C GLY A 816 42.90 15.82 -1.41
N GLU A 817 43.21 14.66 -2.01
CA GLU A 817 42.58 14.20 -3.24
C GLU A 817 41.08 13.91 -2.98
N PRO A 818 40.19 14.14 -3.98
CA PRO A 818 38.76 13.80 -3.86
C PRO A 818 38.60 12.29 -3.62
N PRO A 819 37.50 11.85 -2.95
CA PRO A 819 37.17 10.43 -2.84
C PRO A 819 37.22 9.73 -4.19
N ALA A 820 37.63 8.46 -4.22
CA ALA A 820 37.84 7.70 -5.49
C ALA A 820 36.67 7.81 -6.45
N ARG A 821 35.42 7.74 -5.95
CA ARG A 821 34.23 7.87 -6.74
C ARG A 821 34.04 9.28 -7.34
N ALA A 822 34.20 10.31 -6.53
CA ALA A 822 34.07 11.69 -7.00
C ALA A 822 35.18 12.03 -8.02
N GLY A 823 36.43 11.55 -7.77
CA GLY A 823 37.51 11.61 -8.73
C GLY A 823 37.21 10.86 -10.03
N GLY A 824 36.56 9.69 -9.94
CA GLY A 824 36.15 8.88 -11.08
C GLY A 824 35.17 9.64 -12.01
N PHE A 825 34.18 10.34 -11.48
CA PHE A 825 33.26 11.17 -12.28
C PHE A 825 33.99 12.29 -13.02
N VAL A 826 34.87 13.02 -12.34
CA VAL A 826 35.66 14.11 -12.97
C VAL A 826 36.59 13.56 -14.06
N ALA A 827 37.26 12.44 -13.79
CA ALA A 827 38.13 11.81 -14.78
C ALA A 827 37.34 11.35 -16.01
N TRP A 828 36.14 10.78 -15.80
CA TRP A 828 35.29 10.38 -16.92
C TRP A 828 34.70 11.60 -17.67
N CYS A 829 34.31 12.66 -16.99
CA CYS A 829 33.93 13.92 -17.65
C CYS A 829 35.08 14.46 -18.55
N ARG A 830 36.33 14.46 -18.04
CA ARG A 830 37.50 14.82 -18.85
C ARG A 830 37.66 13.93 -20.07
N ALA A 831 37.44 12.63 -19.89
CA ALA A 831 37.56 11.66 -20.97
C ALA A 831 36.49 11.88 -22.07
N GLU A 832 35.23 12.15 -21.69
CA GLU A 832 34.12 12.44 -22.64
C GLU A 832 34.39 13.73 -23.45
N VAL A 833 34.94 14.77 -22.80
CA VAL A 833 35.34 16.01 -23.47
C VAL A 833 36.33 15.75 -24.60
N THR A 834 37.29 14.81 -24.44
CA THR A 834 38.28 14.49 -25.48
C THR A 834 37.64 13.91 -26.77
N ARG A 835 36.42 13.38 -26.70
CA ARG A 835 35.69 12.89 -27.91
C ARG A 835 35.25 14.05 -28.82
N LEU A 836 35.07 15.25 -28.28
CA LEU A 836 34.71 16.48 -29.01
C LEU A 836 35.92 17.30 -29.42
N HIS A 837 37.09 17.08 -28.79
CA HIS A 837 38.36 17.74 -29.06
C HIS A 837 39.32 16.77 -29.73
N ASP A 838 40.41 16.44 -29.05
CA ASP A 838 41.44 15.51 -29.54
C ASP A 838 41.38 14.20 -28.75
N PRO A 839 41.05 13.06 -29.38
CA PRO A 839 40.96 11.77 -28.72
C PRO A 839 42.28 11.40 -28.02
N THR A 840 42.20 11.24 -26.66
CA THR A 840 43.36 10.94 -25.82
C THR A 840 43.15 9.63 -25.06
N PRO A 841 43.81 8.54 -25.43
CA PRO A 841 43.58 7.21 -24.81
C PRO A 841 43.89 7.14 -23.31
N THR A 842 44.90 7.90 -22.81
CA THR A 842 45.36 7.82 -21.42
C THR A 842 44.31 8.30 -20.41
N VAL A 843 43.49 9.30 -20.78
CA VAL A 843 42.43 9.79 -19.89
C VAL A 843 41.31 8.76 -19.64
N TRP A 844 41.12 7.85 -20.60
CA TRP A 844 40.18 6.73 -20.45
C TRP A 844 40.71 5.64 -19.54
N SER A 845 42.02 5.32 -19.65
CA SER A 845 42.70 4.41 -18.74
C SER A 845 42.72 4.93 -17.31
N ASP A 846 43.04 6.24 -17.11
CA ASP A 846 43.04 6.88 -15.80
C ASP A 846 41.64 6.85 -15.16
N ALA A 847 40.59 7.08 -15.96
CA ALA A 847 39.22 6.98 -15.48
C ALA A 847 38.83 5.53 -15.11
N ALA A 848 39.28 4.52 -15.90
CA ALA A 848 39.02 3.11 -15.59
C ALA A 848 39.69 2.69 -14.27
N ASP A 849 40.92 3.10 -14.04
CA ASP A 849 41.71 2.78 -12.82
C ASP A 849 41.05 3.39 -11.55
N LEU A 850 40.48 4.59 -11.67
CA LEU A 850 39.71 5.21 -10.57
C LEU A 850 38.43 4.46 -10.26
N TRP A 851 37.71 3.99 -11.29
CA TRP A 851 36.52 3.19 -11.09
C TRP A 851 36.80 1.80 -10.50
N ASP A 852 37.97 1.17 -10.86
CA ASP A 852 38.43 -0.03 -10.18
C ASP A 852 38.71 0.21 -8.70
N SER A 853 39.38 1.35 -8.40
CA SER A 853 39.64 1.75 -7.02
C SER A 853 38.38 2.02 -6.23
N ALA A 854 37.35 2.55 -6.88
CA ALA A 854 36.00 2.77 -6.31
C ALA A 854 35.15 1.48 -6.23
N ARG A 855 35.64 0.34 -6.79
CA ARG A 855 34.94 -0.94 -6.86
C ARG A 855 33.58 -0.86 -7.64
N GLU A 856 33.55 -0.04 -8.69
CA GLU A 856 32.39 0.11 -9.58
C GLU A 856 32.71 -0.51 -10.97
N PRO A 857 32.65 -1.83 -11.14
CA PRO A 857 33.19 -2.55 -12.31
C PRO A 857 32.46 -2.21 -13.61
N TYR A 858 31.16 -1.87 -13.57
CA TYR A 858 30.41 -1.50 -14.78
C TYR A 858 30.99 -0.22 -15.42
N TYR A 859 31.30 0.79 -14.63
CA TYR A 859 31.86 2.04 -15.13
C TYR A 859 33.30 1.86 -15.62
N ALA A 860 34.09 1.02 -14.93
CA ALA A 860 35.42 0.65 -15.38
C ALA A 860 35.38 -0.06 -16.76
N ALA A 861 34.43 -0.99 -16.96
CA ALA A 861 34.26 -1.68 -18.24
C ALA A 861 33.87 -0.73 -19.37
N TYR A 862 32.97 0.25 -19.11
CA TYR A 862 32.66 1.29 -20.10
C TYR A 862 33.90 2.11 -20.49
N CYS A 863 34.65 2.58 -19.51
CA CYS A 863 35.85 3.38 -19.76
C CYS A 863 36.93 2.57 -20.55
N ARG A 864 37.10 1.28 -20.27
CA ARG A 864 38.00 0.39 -21.02
C ARG A 864 37.55 0.17 -22.47
N LEU A 865 36.23 0.05 -22.73
CA LEU A 865 35.73 0.00 -24.11
C LEU A 865 36.10 1.29 -24.86
N ARG A 866 35.87 2.47 -24.23
CA ARG A 866 36.19 3.77 -24.83
C ARG A 866 37.72 3.96 -25.01
N GLU A 867 38.56 3.45 -24.10
CA GLU A 867 39.98 3.40 -24.28
C GLU A 867 40.35 2.62 -25.55
N ALA A 868 39.81 1.39 -25.72
CA ALA A 868 40.08 0.55 -26.87
C ALA A 868 39.69 1.25 -28.20
N GLU A 869 38.54 1.89 -28.24
CA GLU A 869 38.04 2.67 -29.37
C GLU A 869 38.98 3.83 -29.70
N THR A 870 39.39 4.58 -28.66
CA THR A 870 40.24 5.78 -28.80
C THR A 870 41.66 5.43 -29.22
N VAL A 871 42.24 4.34 -28.69
CA VAL A 871 43.59 3.83 -29.09
C VAL A 871 43.61 3.52 -30.58
N LEU A 872 42.60 2.84 -31.11
CA LEU A 872 42.55 2.50 -32.54
C LEU A 872 42.25 3.75 -33.41
N ALA A 873 41.42 4.68 -32.96
CA ALA A 873 41.15 5.93 -33.69
C ALA A 873 42.41 6.80 -33.80
N ALA A 874 43.21 6.84 -32.76
CA ALA A 874 44.53 7.50 -32.73
C ALA A 874 45.66 6.70 -33.44
N ARG A 875 45.33 5.57 -34.07
CA ARG A 875 46.31 4.66 -34.70
C ARG A 875 47.41 4.18 -33.70
N GLY A 876 47.03 4.03 -32.44
CA GLY A 876 47.90 3.56 -31.36
C GLY A 876 48.13 2.04 -31.36
N ASP A 877 48.68 1.53 -30.22
CA ASP A 877 48.99 0.11 -30.07
C ASP A 877 47.76 -0.79 -30.06
N ARG A 878 47.69 -1.67 -31.12
CA ARG A 878 46.61 -2.61 -31.26
C ARG A 878 46.55 -3.64 -30.10
N ALA A 879 47.69 -4.01 -29.51
CA ALA A 879 47.70 -4.93 -28.38
C ALA A 879 47.05 -4.29 -27.12
N ARG A 880 47.31 -3.02 -26.90
CA ARG A 880 46.65 -2.25 -25.82
C ARG A 880 45.13 -2.18 -26.04
N ALA A 881 44.69 -1.88 -27.27
CA ALA A 881 43.26 -1.84 -27.56
C ALA A 881 42.59 -3.23 -27.37
N ALA A 882 43.31 -4.32 -27.73
CA ALA A 882 42.81 -5.68 -27.55
C ALA A 882 42.70 -6.05 -26.06
N ALA A 883 43.70 -5.69 -25.27
CA ALA A 883 43.70 -5.93 -23.81
C ALA A 883 42.57 -5.16 -23.10
N ALA A 884 42.34 -3.89 -23.43
CA ALA A 884 41.27 -3.08 -22.87
C ALA A 884 39.89 -3.63 -23.25
N ALA A 885 39.70 -4.05 -24.53
CA ALA A 885 38.44 -4.65 -24.99
C ALA A 885 38.20 -6.02 -24.33
N GLN A 886 39.22 -6.84 -24.12
CA GLN A 886 39.11 -8.13 -23.42
C GLN A 886 38.68 -7.94 -21.99
N ALA A 887 39.32 -7.04 -21.25
CA ALA A 887 38.97 -6.75 -19.87
C ALA A 887 37.53 -6.19 -19.73
N ALA A 888 37.12 -5.29 -20.63
CA ALA A 888 35.72 -4.82 -20.66
C ALA A 888 34.72 -5.96 -20.91
N TRP A 889 35.05 -6.88 -21.82
CA TRP A 889 34.18 -8.00 -22.17
C TRP A 889 34.05 -9.01 -21.02
N GLU A 890 35.16 -9.37 -20.38
CA GLU A 890 35.15 -10.25 -19.20
C GLU A 890 34.29 -9.69 -18.09
N THR A 891 34.45 -8.42 -17.73
CA THR A 891 33.60 -7.74 -16.74
C THR A 891 32.12 -7.74 -17.16
N CYS A 892 31.81 -7.48 -18.44
CA CYS A 892 30.41 -7.53 -18.91
C CYS A 892 29.78 -8.92 -18.78
N LEU A 893 30.56 -9.99 -19.01
CA LEU A 893 30.09 -11.37 -18.83
C LEU A 893 29.82 -11.69 -17.36
N GLU A 894 30.71 -11.30 -16.46
CA GLU A 894 30.56 -11.51 -15.02
C GLU A 894 29.32 -10.79 -14.47
N LEU A 895 29.06 -9.58 -14.95
CA LEU A 895 27.90 -8.76 -14.53
C LEU A 895 26.58 -9.14 -15.19
N GLY A 896 26.60 -9.80 -16.35
CA GLY A 896 25.44 -9.96 -17.23
C GLY A 896 25.01 -8.64 -17.88
N ALA A 897 25.95 -7.74 -18.20
CA ALA A 897 25.74 -6.41 -18.76
C ALA A 897 25.52 -6.46 -20.27
N ALA A 898 24.40 -7.03 -20.71
CA ALA A 898 24.13 -7.36 -22.10
C ALA A 898 24.28 -6.19 -23.10
N PRO A 899 23.81 -4.95 -22.85
CA PRO A 899 23.97 -3.85 -23.79
C PRO A 899 25.45 -3.45 -23.98
N LEU A 900 26.20 -3.36 -22.89
CA LEU A 900 27.63 -3.00 -22.95
C LEU A 900 28.43 -4.14 -23.57
N GLN A 901 28.15 -5.41 -23.23
CA GLN A 901 28.74 -6.58 -23.84
C GLN A 901 28.57 -6.56 -25.36
N MET A 902 27.36 -6.33 -25.86
CA MET A 902 27.07 -6.24 -27.29
C MET A 902 27.90 -5.14 -27.98
N ARG A 903 28.08 -3.97 -27.32
CA ARG A 903 28.93 -2.90 -27.83
C ARG A 903 30.39 -3.31 -27.92
N VAL A 904 30.94 -3.99 -26.91
CA VAL A 904 32.31 -4.53 -26.92
C VAL A 904 32.50 -5.54 -28.05
N GLU A 905 31.60 -6.49 -28.23
CA GLU A 905 31.63 -7.50 -29.26
C GLU A 905 31.54 -6.89 -30.66
N LEU A 906 30.66 -5.89 -30.85
CA LEU A 906 30.57 -5.15 -32.11
C LEU A 906 31.86 -4.40 -32.45
N PHE A 907 32.47 -3.74 -31.44
CA PHE A 907 33.77 -3.09 -31.60
C PHE A 907 34.85 -4.09 -31.95
N ALA A 908 34.99 -5.22 -31.23
CA ALA A 908 35.97 -6.25 -31.44
C ALA A 908 35.86 -6.86 -32.87
N THR A 909 34.62 -7.11 -33.32
CA THR A 909 34.36 -7.63 -34.68
C THR A 909 34.81 -6.63 -35.73
N ARG A 910 34.46 -5.34 -35.62
CA ARG A 910 34.88 -4.29 -36.57
C ARG A 910 36.38 -4.05 -36.55
N ALA A 911 36.98 -4.12 -35.38
CA ALA A 911 38.42 -3.99 -35.17
C ALA A 911 39.20 -5.27 -35.48
N ARG A 912 38.52 -6.40 -35.78
CA ARG A 912 39.16 -7.73 -35.93
C ARG A 912 40.03 -8.13 -34.74
N ILE A 913 39.52 -7.89 -33.54
CA ILE A 913 40.13 -8.33 -32.26
C ILE A 913 39.43 -9.65 -31.89
N ALA A 914 40.19 -10.68 -31.55
CA ALA A 914 39.65 -11.92 -31.03
C ALA A 914 39.42 -11.76 -29.49
N LEU A 915 38.20 -11.92 -29.04
CA LEU A 915 37.89 -12.04 -27.62
C LEU A 915 38.00 -13.51 -27.20
N VAL A 916 38.68 -13.77 -26.09
CA VAL A 916 38.93 -15.13 -25.56
C VAL A 916 38.00 -15.35 -24.37
N ALA A 917 37.14 -16.34 -24.42
CA ALA A 917 36.27 -16.67 -23.31
C ALA A 917 37.09 -17.07 -22.06
N PRO A 918 36.75 -16.57 -20.88
CA PRO A 918 37.38 -16.98 -19.64
C PRO A 918 37.24 -18.50 -19.47
N ALA A 919 38.23 -19.15 -18.91
CA ALA A 919 38.15 -20.57 -18.59
C ALA A 919 36.99 -20.80 -17.62
N PRO A 920 36.16 -21.86 -17.76
CA PRO A 920 35.11 -22.12 -16.80
C PRO A 920 35.73 -22.26 -15.41
N ILE A 921 35.21 -21.50 -14.45
CA ILE A 921 35.58 -21.65 -13.04
C ILE A 921 35.13 -23.06 -12.63
N GLU A 922 36.08 -23.97 -12.37
CA GLU A 922 35.75 -25.25 -11.74
C GLU A 922 35.08 -24.94 -10.41
N SER A 923 33.81 -25.22 -10.33
CA SER A 923 33.06 -25.15 -9.08
C SER A 923 33.66 -26.20 -8.14
N ASP A 924 34.43 -25.77 -7.16
CA ASP A 924 34.71 -26.60 -5.99
C ASP A 924 33.37 -26.93 -5.34
N THR A 925 32.98 -28.20 -5.52
CA THR A 925 31.79 -28.83 -4.92
C THR A 925 31.95 -28.98 -3.41
#